data_67adec2ca624742c50cc635b679f0e55
#
_entry.id   67adec2ca624742c50cc635b679f0e55
#
_cell.length_a   1.000
_cell.length_b   1.000
_cell.length_c   1.000
_cell.angle_alpha   90.00
_cell.angle_beta   90.00
_cell.angle_gamma   90.00
#
_symmetry.space_group_name_H-M   'P 1'
#
loop_
_entity.id
_entity.type
_entity.pdbx_description
1 polymer ?
#
loop_
_entity_poly.entity_id
_entity_poly.type
_entity_poly.pdbx_seq_one_letter_code
_entity_poly.pdbx_strand_id
1 'polypeptide(L)'
;MKQLLIALVFLTTAFNYAQDTGSIVGKLIDKEYNNEPLAFANILIKGTTNGTTSDMDGLYSFNNLEPGEYTLIYSFVGYETQQVPLTVISGKVTEANIVMGASAAALDEIVITTTSRKDSEVALLLDQREAVEIKESIGSIELAKLGVSDAATATTKISGVSSSEASGDVYVRGLGDRYLYTTLNGMTIPSDNVDKKNIDLALFPTRIVQSISISKNFAPENSADQSSGSININSRSLVGNNEIKLGLQSGFNTNAIGQSKFKRTANRDDISFGFYSSNLSTKDAITEQSWDTESTSLPIDYRYTLTAGTKIGDNFKILFNGSQSSKFEYNEGTFQQFNRNLEDVKYTDATNYINTISTTGLVDMAYKINDDHDLRAVSLFVNKMTDQVFEAGRNREGFVFEEVNDEDAYSQYVKDQNTKQTRLWVNQIMGDHQLGTKNHITWGLGYNRMDADEPNRIRNEVNIKKPTDTESESIELANQGGTQQRKSAQEIEDSELNARIKDELKIFEKENESTLMVAFGANYRYKTRDFQSTVYGVDEVGAPGQVVPPSLDELGAVFTQDNFDSGVLSLTESLPDSYNGELNSASGFFSANYAVNKFNFNLGARYQKDEIIVDYNVGNAPGGREGSVTKEYSNIYPVFNVKYALNEKNNFRIAASKTITLPEFKEIAPFGYVSPTNQVVVGNIDLEASDVYNFDVKWELFPSNKELISATGFYKHIKNPINKTLDRGSSGYFTFENTSDKAEVFGLELEANMDIIASTDDNGYNLDFGFNFTKMWHNQDLKTIYNQDGSIANTYTYNGKDEIGLEGASDYIVNASLNFSTNWERTFNANISGNYASDKIYALGSAPDSQTVTSTLYNNEIIEKGFAVLNATLSQELSDNININFKALNILNPNIKRTQDVYTSSTGVESTQVTRSYKNGTTISLGININF
;
A
#
# COMPACT_ATOMS: atom_id res chain seq x y z
N MET A 1 16.22 34.87 12.11
CA MET A 1 16.88 33.78 12.86
C MET A 1 17.22 34.10 14.32
N LYS A 2 17.88 35.22 14.68
CA LYS A 2 18.15 35.54 16.10
C LYS A 2 16.91 35.77 16.97
N GLN A 3 15.84 36.31 16.43
CA GLN A 3 14.56 36.54 17.17
C GLN A 3 13.72 35.27 17.36
N LEU A 4 13.84 34.29 16.44
CA LEU A 4 13.18 32.99 16.57
C LEU A 4 13.88 32.10 17.63
N LEU A 5 15.20 32.18 17.73
CA LEU A 5 15.98 31.48 18.75
C LEU A 5 15.70 32.02 20.16
N ILE A 6 15.48 33.32 20.31
CA ILE A 6 15.14 33.97 21.57
C ILE A 6 13.71 33.63 22.01
N ALA A 7 12.77 33.50 21.07
CA ALA A 7 11.42 33.02 21.32
C ALA A 7 11.39 31.55 21.76
N LEU A 8 12.25 30.70 21.18
CA LEU A 8 12.36 29.29 21.53
C LEU A 8 12.98 29.10 22.94
N VAL A 9 13.96 29.92 23.32
CA VAL A 9 14.58 29.91 24.65
C VAL A 9 13.62 30.45 25.72
N PHE A 10 12.73 31.37 25.41
CA PHE A 10 11.71 31.88 26.34
C PHE A 10 10.56 30.91 26.58
N LEU A 11 10.28 29.97 25.64
CA LEU A 11 9.26 28.94 25.82
C LEU A 11 9.73 27.80 26.75
N THR A 12 11.05 27.61 26.93
CA THR A 12 11.61 26.53 27.74
C THR A 12 11.71 26.83 29.22
N THR A 13 11.39 28.05 29.67
CA THR A 13 11.57 28.46 31.11
C THR A 13 10.27 28.59 31.90
N ALA A 14 9.10 28.23 31.37
CA ALA A 14 7.83 28.60 31.96
C ALA A 14 7.03 27.51 32.68
N PHE A 15 7.40 26.25 32.72
CA PHE A 15 6.62 25.24 33.47
C PHE A 15 7.48 24.20 34.17
N ASN A 16 7.84 24.48 35.40
CA ASN A 16 8.20 23.47 36.39
C ASN A 16 7.17 23.53 37.53
N TYR A 17 6.09 22.77 37.44
CA TYR A 17 5.31 22.32 38.56
C TYR A 17 5.56 20.83 38.71
N ALA A 18 6.41 20.45 39.64
CA ALA A 18 6.54 19.07 40.05
C ALA A 18 5.23 18.68 40.78
N GLN A 19 4.44 17.79 40.21
CA GLN A 19 3.47 17.02 40.98
C GLN A 19 4.25 15.89 41.65
N ASP A 20 4.22 15.86 42.99
CA ASP A 20 4.78 14.79 43.79
C ASP A 20 3.90 13.54 43.66
N THR A 21 4.15 12.71 42.68
CA THR A 21 3.47 11.42 42.48
C THR A 21 4.18 10.28 43.18
N GLY A 22 3.52 9.18 43.45
CA GLY A 22 4.11 7.94 43.93
C GLY A 22 3.94 6.80 42.95
N SER A 23 4.50 5.63 43.23
CA SER A 23 4.36 4.44 42.42
C SER A 23 4.02 3.21 43.25
N ILE A 24 3.41 2.20 42.60
CA ILE A 24 3.17 0.88 43.16
C ILE A 24 3.96 -0.11 42.31
N VAL A 25 4.75 -0.96 42.95
CA VAL A 25 5.42 -2.10 42.31
C VAL A 25 5.12 -3.37 43.09
N GLY A 26 5.18 -4.50 42.44
CA GLY A 26 4.98 -5.77 43.14
C GLY A 26 5.29 -6.97 42.31
N LYS A 27 5.27 -8.13 42.96
CA LYS A 27 5.45 -9.42 42.32
C LYS A 27 4.26 -10.33 42.60
N LEU A 28 3.74 -10.96 41.57
CA LEU A 28 2.75 -12.02 41.71
C LEU A 28 3.42 -13.39 41.69
N ILE A 29 3.00 -14.23 42.60
CA ILE A 29 3.55 -15.58 42.82
C ILE A 29 2.41 -16.58 42.77
N ASP A 30 2.65 -17.73 42.13
CA ASP A 30 1.74 -18.84 42.03
C ASP A 30 1.91 -19.80 43.19
N LYS A 31 0.89 -19.92 44.04
CA LYS A 31 0.88 -20.82 45.17
C LYS A 31 0.85 -22.30 44.75
N GLU A 32 0.24 -22.61 43.63
CA GLU A 32 0.03 -24.02 43.18
C GLU A 32 1.29 -24.55 42.46
N TYR A 33 2.11 -23.67 41.91
CA TYR A 33 3.37 -24.01 41.22
C TYR A 33 4.61 -23.59 42.02
N ASN A 34 4.79 -24.16 43.20
CA ASN A 34 5.98 -24.02 44.05
C ASN A 34 6.43 -22.57 44.29
N ASN A 35 5.54 -21.59 44.33
CA ASN A 35 5.80 -20.15 44.42
C ASN A 35 6.63 -19.59 43.26
N GLU A 36 6.49 -20.12 42.08
CA GLU A 36 7.05 -19.53 40.86
C GLU A 36 6.34 -18.21 40.49
N PRO A 37 6.97 -17.33 39.72
CA PRO A 37 6.35 -16.10 39.27
C PRO A 37 5.06 -16.37 38.47
N LEU A 38 3.98 -15.68 38.81
CA LEU A 38 2.73 -15.73 38.04
C LEU A 38 2.75 -14.68 36.94
N ALA A 39 3.09 -15.12 35.72
CA ALA A 39 3.17 -14.25 34.56
C ALA A 39 1.77 -13.95 33.98
N PHE A 40 1.60 -12.73 33.43
CA PHE A 40 0.40 -12.29 32.71
C PHE A 40 -0.90 -12.21 33.50
N ALA A 41 -0.81 -12.17 34.83
CA ALA A 41 -1.96 -11.87 35.64
C ALA A 41 -2.38 -10.41 35.47
N ASN A 42 -3.68 -10.16 35.48
CA ASN A 42 -4.25 -8.83 35.28
C ASN A 42 -4.31 -8.08 36.60
N ILE A 43 -3.78 -6.86 36.67
CA ILE A 43 -3.81 -6.00 37.84
C ILE A 43 -4.55 -4.70 37.47
N LEU A 44 -5.66 -4.39 38.17
CA LEU A 44 -6.50 -3.23 37.88
C LEU A 44 -6.66 -2.36 39.15
N ILE A 45 -6.59 -1.05 39.01
CA ILE A 45 -6.95 -0.14 40.10
C ILE A 45 -8.49 -0.06 40.15
N LYS A 46 -9.08 -0.49 41.25
CA LYS A 46 -10.54 -0.57 41.46
C LYS A 46 -11.22 0.76 41.22
N GLY A 47 -12.24 0.75 40.38
CA GLY A 47 -13.03 1.95 40.03
C GLY A 47 -12.40 2.83 38.96
N THR A 48 -11.31 2.39 38.33
CA THR A 48 -10.64 3.08 37.20
C THR A 48 -10.43 2.12 36.04
N THR A 49 -10.03 2.65 34.91
CA THR A 49 -9.56 1.87 33.75
C THR A 49 -8.04 1.68 33.74
N ASN A 50 -7.34 2.14 34.78
CA ASN A 50 -5.90 2.03 34.89
C ASN A 50 -5.52 0.61 35.36
N GLY A 51 -4.93 -0.18 34.45
CA GLY A 51 -4.55 -1.57 34.69
C GLY A 51 -3.22 -1.88 34.05
N THR A 52 -2.55 -2.90 34.58
CA THR A 52 -1.29 -3.47 34.08
C THR A 52 -1.36 -4.99 34.14
N THR A 53 -0.40 -5.67 33.53
CA THR A 53 -0.22 -7.12 33.65
C THR A 53 1.13 -7.42 34.26
N SER A 54 1.24 -8.54 35.00
CA SER A 54 2.54 -9.01 35.46
C SER A 54 3.37 -9.51 34.27
N ASP A 55 4.68 -9.26 34.32
CA ASP A 55 5.65 -9.76 33.35
C ASP A 55 6.00 -11.24 33.57
N MET A 56 6.99 -11.77 32.82
CA MET A 56 7.40 -13.18 32.94
C MET A 56 8.01 -13.55 34.29
N ASP A 57 8.56 -12.56 35.02
CA ASP A 57 9.08 -12.71 36.36
C ASP A 57 8.02 -12.41 37.42
N GLY A 58 6.73 -12.25 36.98
CA GLY A 58 5.60 -11.94 37.83
C GLY A 58 5.60 -10.49 38.35
N LEU A 59 6.47 -9.62 37.81
CA LEU A 59 6.60 -8.23 38.27
C LEU A 59 5.55 -7.35 37.55
N TYR A 60 5.07 -6.32 38.30
CA TYR A 60 4.16 -5.32 37.73
C TYR A 60 4.43 -3.95 38.37
N SER A 61 4.04 -2.89 37.66
CA SER A 61 4.17 -1.52 38.20
C SER A 61 3.03 -0.61 37.73
N PHE A 62 2.68 0.34 38.61
CA PHE A 62 1.90 1.53 38.33
C PHE A 62 2.72 2.75 38.72
N ASN A 63 3.00 3.61 37.74
CA ASN A 63 3.80 4.81 37.93
C ASN A 63 2.91 6.05 37.90
N ASN A 64 3.38 7.17 38.46
CA ASN A 64 2.72 8.48 38.41
C ASN A 64 1.32 8.50 39.04
N LEU A 65 1.13 7.79 40.15
CA LEU A 65 -0.12 7.81 40.91
C LEU A 65 -0.14 9.00 41.87
N GLU A 66 -1.28 9.68 41.97
CA GLU A 66 -1.46 10.69 43.00
C GLU A 66 -1.40 10.05 44.40
N PRO A 67 -0.84 10.75 45.43
CA PRO A 67 -0.86 10.22 46.81
C PRO A 67 -2.30 10.00 47.29
N GLY A 68 -2.61 8.80 47.78
CA GLY A 68 -3.95 8.44 48.17
C GLY A 68 -4.12 6.94 48.47
N GLU A 69 -5.34 6.56 48.83
CA GLU A 69 -5.69 5.14 49.03
C GLU A 69 -6.18 4.51 47.74
N TYR A 70 -5.60 3.38 47.36
CA TYR A 70 -5.94 2.60 46.20
C TYR A 70 -6.32 1.17 46.60
N THR A 71 -7.14 0.52 45.80
CA THR A 71 -7.38 -0.92 45.92
C THR A 71 -7.03 -1.56 44.57
N LEU A 72 -6.03 -2.46 44.57
CA LEU A 72 -5.69 -3.22 43.37
C LEU A 72 -6.50 -4.51 43.36
N ILE A 73 -7.02 -4.84 42.15
CA ILE A 73 -7.70 -6.10 41.85
C ILE A 73 -6.75 -6.95 41.03
N TYR A 74 -6.37 -8.11 41.58
CA TYR A 74 -5.51 -9.09 40.92
C TYR A 74 -6.40 -10.23 40.41
N SER A 75 -6.31 -10.54 39.14
CA SER A 75 -7.09 -11.60 38.51
C SER A 75 -6.25 -12.39 37.53
N PHE A 76 -6.43 -13.71 37.53
CA PHE A 76 -5.82 -14.62 36.57
C PHE A 76 -6.74 -15.82 36.36
N VAL A 77 -6.74 -16.39 35.13
CA VAL A 77 -7.64 -17.51 34.79
C VAL A 77 -7.36 -18.72 35.68
N GLY A 78 -8.42 -19.23 36.34
CA GLY A 78 -8.30 -20.36 37.26
C GLY A 78 -7.86 -20.00 38.67
N TYR A 79 -7.64 -18.72 38.99
CA TYR A 79 -7.20 -18.25 40.31
C TYR A 79 -8.29 -17.43 41.02
N GLU A 80 -8.25 -17.43 42.35
CA GLU A 80 -9.15 -16.60 43.14
C GLU A 80 -8.79 -15.11 42.97
N THR A 81 -9.74 -14.29 42.54
CA THR A 81 -9.54 -12.84 42.41
C THR A 81 -9.31 -12.19 43.76
N GLN A 82 -8.21 -11.48 43.92
CA GLN A 82 -7.85 -10.81 45.21
C GLN A 82 -8.01 -9.30 45.07
N GLN A 83 -8.45 -8.64 46.14
CA GLN A 83 -8.53 -7.19 46.26
C GLN A 83 -7.69 -6.73 47.40
N VAL A 84 -6.67 -5.92 47.17
CA VAL A 84 -5.71 -5.48 48.18
C VAL A 84 -5.71 -3.96 48.28
N PRO A 85 -6.14 -3.38 49.42
CA PRO A 85 -6.04 -1.95 49.64
C PRO A 85 -4.59 -1.58 49.98
N LEU A 86 -4.14 -0.43 49.46
CA LEU A 86 -2.79 0.11 49.72
C LEU A 86 -2.77 1.61 49.60
N THR A 87 -1.78 2.26 50.19
CA THR A 87 -1.63 3.70 50.24
C THR A 87 -0.42 4.13 49.43
N VAL A 88 -0.62 5.00 48.45
CA VAL A 88 0.47 5.65 47.70
C VAL A 88 0.90 6.93 48.43
N ILE A 89 2.18 7.06 48.67
CA ILE A 89 2.79 8.21 49.35
C ILE A 89 3.64 8.98 48.32
N SER A 90 3.51 10.30 48.30
CA SER A 90 4.30 11.20 47.45
C SER A 90 5.79 10.91 47.48
N GLY A 91 6.43 10.76 46.32
CA GLY A 91 7.86 10.50 46.17
C GLY A 91 8.32 9.11 46.65
N LYS A 92 7.40 8.17 46.94
CA LYS A 92 7.77 6.82 47.40
C LYS A 92 7.18 5.73 46.50
N VAL A 93 7.90 4.59 46.49
CA VAL A 93 7.44 3.35 45.88
C VAL A 93 6.73 2.53 46.97
N THR A 94 5.47 2.16 46.70
CA THR A 94 4.69 1.22 47.53
C THR A 94 4.86 -0.17 46.98
N GLU A 95 5.37 -1.12 47.75
CA GLU A 95 5.55 -2.51 47.35
C GLU A 95 4.34 -3.37 47.74
N ALA A 96 3.80 -4.15 46.76
CA ALA A 96 2.65 -5.05 46.98
C ALA A 96 2.88 -6.41 46.33
N ASN A 97 3.54 -7.30 47.04
CA ASN A 97 3.76 -8.70 46.57
C ASN A 97 2.58 -9.58 46.95
N ILE A 98 2.01 -10.29 45.97
CA ILE A 98 0.77 -11.06 46.14
C ILE A 98 1.02 -12.51 45.75
N VAL A 99 0.48 -13.42 46.55
CA VAL A 99 0.44 -14.86 46.27
C VAL A 99 -0.97 -15.23 45.86
N MET A 100 -1.13 -15.65 44.61
CA MET A 100 -2.42 -16.10 44.08
C MET A 100 -2.54 -17.63 44.19
N GLY A 101 -3.69 -18.11 44.61
CA GLY A 101 -4.03 -19.55 44.67
C GLY A 101 -5.21 -19.89 43.74
N ALA A 102 -5.30 -21.17 43.37
CA ALA A 102 -6.38 -21.64 42.53
C ALA A 102 -7.74 -21.42 43.20
N SER A 103 -8.77 -21.06 42.41
CA SER A 103 -10.13 -20.90 42.87
C SER A 103 -10.74 -22.28 43.20
N ALA A 104 -11.17 -22.50 44.45
CA ALA A 104 -11.89 -23.71 44.85
C ALA A 104 -13.36 -23.77 44.35
N ALA A 105 -13.83 -22.75 43.68
CA ALA A 105 -15.17 -22.66 43.11
C ALA A 105 -15.12 -22.88 41.59
N ALA A 106 -15.55 -24.11 41.24
CA ALA A 106 -16.15 -24.50 39.93
C ALA A 106 -15.67 -23.76 38.67
N LEU A 107 -15.08 -24.47 37.84
CA LEU A 107 -15.35 -24.71 36.40
C LEU A 107 -16.69 -24.15 35.84
N ASP A 108 -16.91 -22.85 36.02
CA ASP A 108 -17.72 -22.09 35.07
C ASP A 108 -16.74 -21.22 34.28
N GLU A 109 -16.57 -21.65 33.06
CA GLU A 109 -15.68 -21.04 32.05
C GLU A 109 -16.04 -19.55 31.89
N ILE A 110 -15.38 -18.69 32.63
CA ILE A 110 -15.40 -17.26 32.33
C ILE A 110 -14.42 -17.09 31.14
N VAL A 111 -14.98 -17.15 29.95
CA VAL A 111 -14.31 -16.63 28.76
C VAL A 111 -14.14 -15.13 29.01
N ILE A 112 -12.98 -14.77 29.57
CA ILE A 112 -12.57 -13.37 29.62
C ILE A 112 -12.24 -13.02 28.16
N THR A 113 -13.20 -12.46 27.45
CA THR A 113 -12.92 -11.66 26.26
C THR A 113 -12.25 -10.37 26.75
N THR A 114 -10.99 -10.50 27.15
CA THR A 114 -10.10 -9.35 27.13
C THR A 114 -10.01 -8.95 25.66
N THR A 115 -10.56 -7.80 25.31
CA THR A 115 -10.20 -7.11 24.09
C THR A 115 -8.72 -6.82 24.22
N SER A 116 -7.88 -7.78 23.78
CA SER A 116 -6.44 -7.59 23.69
C SER A 116 -6.24 -6.34 22.83
N ARG A 117 -5.41 -5.41 23.32
CA ARG A 117 -5.08 -4.20 22.56
C ARG A 117 -4.37 -4.61 21.26
N LYS A 118 -5.14 -4.89 20.21
CA LYS A 118 -4.64 -5.29 18.88
C LYS A 118 -3.77 -4.21 18.21
N ASP A 119 -3.44 -3.13 18.90
CA ASP A 119 -2.54 -2.05 18.51
C ASP A 119 -1.13 -2.20 19.11
N SER A 120 -0.93 -3.11 20.09
CA SER A 120 0.36 -3.34 20.74
C SER A 120 1.16 -4.46 20.08
N GLU A 121 2.46 -4.27 19.98
CA GLU A 121 3.40 -5.26 19.44
C GLU A 121 3.31 -6.61 20.16
N VAL A 122 3.27 -6.58 21.51
CA VAL A 122 3.18 -7.79 22.34
C VAL A 122 1.92 -8.60 22.05
N ALA A 123 0.75 -7.94 21.91
CA ALA A 123 -0.50 -8.65 21.61
C ALA A 123 -0.49 -9.24 20.20
N LEU A 124 0.10 -8.54 19.23
CA LEU A 124 0.21 -9.02 17.85
C LEU A 124 1.22 -10.17 17.72
N LEU A 125 2.33 -10.10 18.46
CA LEU A 125 3.32 -11.17 18.48
C LEU A 125 2.77 -12.43 19.18
N LEU A 126 1.97 -12.27 20.23
CA LEU A 126 1.24 -13.37 20.86
C LEU A 126 0.24 -14.02 19.89
N ASP A 127 -0.55 -13.21 19.20
CA ASP A 127 -1.48 -13.67 18.17
C ASP A 127 -0.76 -14.41 17.04
N GLN A 128 0.42 -13.91 16.60
CA GLN A 128 1.29 -14.62 15.65
C GLN A 128 1.79 -15.96 16.23
N ARG A 129 2.23 -15.99 17.49
CA ARG A 129 2.71 -17.20 18.15
C ARG A 129 1.63 -18.26 18.27
N GLU A 130 0.38 -17.87 18.53
CA GLU A 130 -0.76 -18.78 18.69
C GLU A 130 -1.36 -19.23 17.35
N ALA A 131 -1.33 -18.41 16.32
CA ALA A 131 -1.86 -18.75 14.99
C ALA A 131 -1.28 -20.05 14.46
N VAL A 132 -2.07 -20.80 13.69
CA VAL A 132 -1.59 -21.99 12.93
C VAL A 132 -1.03 -21.58 11.57
N GLU A 133 -1.60 -20.57 10.99
CA GLU A 133 -1.16 -19.95 9.74
C GLU A 133 0.10 -19.08 9.92
N ILE A 134 0.81 -18.85 8.82
CA ILE A 134 1.98 -17.96 8.79
C ILE A 134 1.48 -16.55 8.52
N LYS A 135 1.35 -15.74 9.57
CA LYS A 135 0.98 -14.32 9.48
C LYS A 135 1.96 -13.47 10.28
N GLU A 136 2.10 -12.24 9.86
CA GLU A 136 2.89 -11.21 10.53
C GLU A 136 2.05 -9.94 10.61
N SER A 137 2.14 -9.21 11.72
CA SER A 137 1.33 -8.03 11.96
C SER A 137 2.15 -6.92 12.58
N ILE A 138 1.81 -5.66 12.24
CA ILE A 138 2.40 -4.48 12.84
C ILE A 138 1.30 -3.57 13.38
N GLY A 139 1.44 -3.11 14.62
CA GLY A 139 0.45 -2.29 15.31
C GLY A 139 0.71 -0.80 15.18
N SER A 140 -0.32 0.00 15.40
CA SER A 140 -0.23 1.46 15.30
C SER A 140 0.76 2.09 16.29
N ILE A 141 0.99 1.46 17.43
CA ILE A 141 1.99 1.92 18.43
C ILE A 141 3.40 1.81 17.84
N GLU A 142 3.73 0.68 17.24
CA GLU A 142 5.03 0.46 16.61
C GLU A 142 5.20 1.35 15.36
N LEU A 143 4.15 1.49 14.54
CA LEU A 143 4.16 2.41 13.39
C LEU A 143 4.44 3.86 13.81
N ALA A 144 3.91 4.29 14.94
CA ALA A 144 4.17 5.62 15.47
C ALA A 144 5.64 5.80 15.91
N LYS A 145 6.24 4.80 16.57
CA LYS A 145 7.66 4.79 16.95
C LYS A 145 8.57 4.83 15.72
N LEU A 146 8.27 4.02 14.69
CA LEU A 146 9.00 3.99 13.42
C LEU A 146 8.78 5.25 12.56
N GLY A 147 7.89 6.15 12.98
CA GLY A 147 7.58 7.38 12.27
C GLY A 147 6.87 7.19 10.94
N VAL A 148 6.27 6.04 10.75
CA VAL A 148 5.54 5.67 9.53
C VAL A 148 4.26 6.49 9.40
N SER A 149 3.98 7.02 8.20
CA SER A 149 2.87 7.95 7.97
C SER A 149 1.63 7.29 7.35
N ASP A 150 1.80 6.15 6.69
CA ASP A 150 0.76 5.47 5.91
C ASP A 150 0.96 3.95 5.89
N ALA A 151 -0.06 3.23 5.44
CA ALA A 151 -0.05 1.77 5.41
C ALA A 151 0.95 1.19 4.38
N ALA A 152 1.22 1.87 3.27
CA ALA A 152 2.18 1.39 2.27
C ALA A 152 3.59 1.29 2.87
N THR A 153 4.04 2.38 3.51
CA THR A 153 5.34 2.41 4.22
C THR A 153 5.36 1.41 5.39
N ALA A 154 4.22 1.21 6.07
CA ALA A 154 4.10 0.26 7.17
C ALA A 154 4.36 -1.19 6.74
N THR A 155 3.81 -1.61 5.60
CA THR A 155 3.97 -2.98 5.10
C THR A 155 5.42 -3.34 4.80
N THR A 156 6.26 -2.38 4.41
CA THR A 156 7.69 -2.62 4.14
C THR A 156 8.51 -2.96 5.39
N LYS A 157 7.94 -2.80 6.58
CA LYS A 157 8.59 -3.21 7.84
C LYS A 157 8.41 -4.69 8.13
N ILE A 158 7.51 -5.36 7.42
CA ILE A 158 7.23 -6.79 7.54
C ILE A 158 8.20 -7.58 6.64
N SER A 159 8.63 -8.76 7.10
CA SER A 159 9.60 -9.57 6.38
C SER A 159 9.09 -10.00 4.99
N GLY A 160 9.99 -10.09 3.99
CA GLY A 160 9.62 -10.47 2.62
C GLY A 160 8.73 -9.47 1.88
N VAL A 161 8.56 -8.24 2.41
CA VAL A 161 7.76 -7.20 1.79
C VAL A 161 8.66 -6.07 1.30
N SER A 162 8.44 -5.62 0.08
CA SER A 162 9.11 -4.45 -0.51
C SER A 162 8.09 -3.56 -1.22
N SER A 163 8.45 -2.32 -1.48
CA SER A 163 7.66 -1.41 -2.30
C SER A 163 8.49 -0.89 -3.48
N SER A 164 7.81 -0.49 -4.53
CA SER A 164 8.41 0.24 -5.64
C SER A 164 8.26 1.74 -5.42
N GLU A 165 9.36 2.46 -5.28
CA GLU A 165 9.33 3.93 -5.21
C GLU A 165 8.82 4.57 -6.52
N ALA A 166 8.88 3.84 -7.62
CA ALA A 166 8.42 4.33 -8.91
C ALA A 166 6.89 4.27 -9.08
N SER A 167 6.23 3.31 -8.44
CA SER A 167 4.78 3.06 -8.59
C SER A 167 4.02 3.04 -7.27
N GLY A 168 4.70 3.00 -6.13
CA GLY A 168 4.09 2.80 -4.81
C GLY A 168 3.55 1.39 -4.57
N ASP A 169 3.78 0.47 -5.51
CA ASP A 169 3.28 -0.90 -5.40
C ASP A 169 3.99 -1.67 -4.29
N VAL A 170 3.22 -2.49 -3.60
CA VAL A 170 3.74 -3.40 -2.58
C VAL A 170 3.93 -4.79 -3.20
N TYR A 171 5.06 -5.40 -2.90
CA TYR A 171 5.43 -6.75 -3.32
C TYR A 171 5.59 -7.63 -2.09
N VAL A 172 4.95 -8.78 -2.09
CA VAL A 172 5.13 -9.79 -1.05
C VAL A 172 5.81 -11.00 -1.69
N ARG A 173 6.99 -11.37 -1.18
CA ARG A 173 7.80 -12.46 -1.74
C ARG A 173 8.05 -12.30 -3.24
N GLY A 174 8.41 -11.07 -3.65
CA GLY A 174 8.70 -10.76 -5.04
C GLY A 174 7.51 -10.71 -5.99
N LEU A 175 6.32 -11.09 -5.55
CA LEU A 175 5.12 -11.02 -6.36
C LEU A 175 4.37 -9.71 -6.08
N GLY A 176 4.06 -8.98 -7.14
CA GLY A 176 3.50 -7.63 -7.07
C GLY A 176 1.98 -7.60 -6.93
N ASP A 177 1.43 -6.43 -7.21
CA ASP A 177 0.03 -6.04 -7.01
C ASP A 177 -1.00 -7.10 -7.46
N ARG A 178 -0.82 -7.68 -8.65
CA ARG A 178 -1.73 -8.70 -9.21
C ARG A 178 -1.90 -9.92 -8.33
N TYR A 179 -0.86 -10.32 -7.61
CA TYR A 179 -0.83 -11.52 -6.78
C TYR A 179 -1.23 -11.26 -5.31
N LEU A 180 -1.50 -10.00 -4.96
CA LEU A 180 -1.94 -9.58 -3.64
C LEU A 180 -3.46 -9.47 -3.53
N TYR A 181 -3.95 -9.50 -2.29
CA TYR A 181 -5.34 -9.28 -1.95
C TYR A 181 -5.44 -8.35 -0.75
N THR A 182 -6.07 -7.20 -0.92
CA THR A 182 -6.15 -6.17 0.12
C THR A 182 -7.57 -6.05 0.68
N THR A 183 -7.65 -6.00 2.01
CA THR A 183 -8.92 -5.88 2.74
C THR A 183 -8.85 -4.79 3.80
N LEU A 184 -10.01 -4.22 4.12
CA LEU A 184 -10.23 -3.41 5.31
C LEU A 184 -11.18 -4.17 6.23
N ASN A 185 -10.76 -4.46 7.45
CA ASN A 185 -11.52 -5.27 8.42
C ASN A 185 -11.97 -6.63 7.84
N GLY A 186 -11.14 -7.23 6.97
CA GLY A 186 -11.38 -8.52 6.31
C GLY A 186 -12.40 -8.49 5.17
N MET A 187 -12.82 -7.33 4.67
CA MET A 187 -13.65 -7.17 3.47
C MET A 187 -12.88 -6.41 2.40
N THR A 188 -13.06 -6.79 1.14
CA THR A 188 -12.36 -6.16 0.00
C THR A 188 -12.72 -4.71 -0.17
N ILE A 189 -11.81 -3.97 -0.79
CA ILE A 189 -11.98 -2.57 -1.18
C ILE A 189 -11.52 -2.40 -2.63
N PRO A 190 -12.21 -1.58 -3.44
CA PRO A 190 -11.85 -1.36 -4.84
C PRO A 190 -10.51 -0.62 -4.97
N SER A 191 -9.84 -0.80 -6.10
CA SER A 191 -8.61 -0.07 -6.44
C SER A 191 -8.93 1.36 -6.87
N ASP A 192 -8.11 2.32 -6.44
CA ASP A 192 -8.15 3.72 -6.85
C ASP A 192 -7.47 3.99 -8.19
N ASN A 193 -6.93 2.97 -8.82
CA ASN A 193 -6.16 3.10 -10.04
C ASN A 193 -6.64 2.12 -11.11
N VAL A 194 -6.79 2.60 -12.33
CA VAL A 194 -7.17 1.79 -13.51
C VAL A 194 -6.18 0.65 -13.74
N ASP A 195 -4.90 0.89 -13.49
CA ASP A 195 -3.81 -0.05 -13.81
C ASP A 195 -3.49 -1.04 -12.70
N LYS A 196 -4.21 -0.99 -11.54
CA LYS A 196 -3.88 -1.78 -10.34
C LYS A 196 -5.07 -2.59 -9.85
N LYS A 197 -4.78 -3.77 -9.31
CA LYS A 197 -5.76 -4.63 -8.66
C LYS A 197 -6.13 -4.12 -7.27
N ASN A 198 -5.12 -3.75 -6.50
CA ASN A 198 -5.29 -3.32 -5.11
C ASN A 198 -5.26 -1.79 -5.00
N ILE A 199 -5.93 -1.31 -3.97
CA ILE A 199 -5.94 0.11 -3.63
C ILE A 199 -4.54 0.57 -3.21
N ASP A 200 -4.20 1.82 -3.50
CA ASP A 200 -2.98 2.45 -2.99
C ASP A 200 -3.01 2.53 -1.45
N LEU A 201 -2.16 1.75 -0.80
CA LEU A 201 -2.08 1.70 0.65
C LEU A 201 -1.65 3.03 1.27
N ALA A 202 -1.05 3.95 0.51
CA ALA A 202 -0.73 5.30 0.97
C ALA A 202 -2.00 6.15 1.24
N LEU A 203 -3.17 5.73 0.75
CA LEU A 203 -4.46 6.34 1.09
C LEU A 203 -4.88 6.13 2.55
N PHE A 204 -4.26 5.19 3.27
CA PHE A 204 -4.56 4.89 4.67
C PHE A 204 -3.50 5.47 5.61
N PRO A 205 -3.71 6.70 6.14
CA PRO A 205 -2.81 7.25 7.15
C PRO A 205 -2.77 6.35 8.39
N THR A 206 -1.60 6.17 9.00
CA THR A 206 -1.45 5.30 10.18
C THR A 206 -2.37 5.66 11.34
N ARG A 207 -2.89 6.88 11.39
CA ARG A 207 -3.80 7.34 12.45
C ARG A 207 -5.21 6.74 12.39
N ILE A 208 -5.65 6.26 11.21
CA ILE A 208 -6.93 5.52 11.05
C ILE A 208 -6.74 4.01 11.14
N VAL A 209 -5.50 3.56 11.23
CA VAL A 209 -5.11 2.15 11.27
C VAL A 209 -4.87 1.73 12.72
N GLN A 210 -5.44 0.60 13.13
CA GLN A 210 -5.15 -0.07 14.40
C GLN A 210 -3.97 -1.04 14.24
N SER A 211 -4.00 -1.86 13.20
CA SER A 211 -2.94 -2.77 12.83
C SER A 211 -3.02 -3.13 11.35
N ILE A 212 -1.90 -3.58 10.79
CA ILE A 212 -1.82 -4.17 9.46
C ILE A 212 -1.33 -5.59 9.64
N SER A 213 -2.05 -6.55 9.06
CA SER A 213 -1.69 -7.97 9.09
C SER A 213 -1.41 -8.45 7.68
N ILE A 214 -0.31 -9.17 7.49
CA ILE A 214 0.04 -9.82 6.23
C ILE A 214 0.05 -11.32 6.45
N SER A 215 -0.88 -12.02 5.82
CA SER A 215 -0.89 -13.49 5.76
C SER A 215 -0.18 -13.94 4.50
N LYS A 216 0.92 -14.68 4.65
CA LYS A 216 1.76 -15.16 3.54
C LYS A 216 1.33 -16.54 3.03
N ASN A 217 0.36 -17.16 3.68
CA ASN A 217 -0.30 -18.39 3.26
C ASN A 217 -1.81 -18.19 3.22
N PHE A 218 -2.50 -19.09 2.53
CA PHE A 218 -3.95 -19.02 2.33
C PHE A 218 -4.71 -19.55 3.53
N ALA A 219 -5.77 -18.84 3.93
CA ALA A 219 -6.79 -19.30 4.86
C ALA A 219 -8.15 -19.45 4.12
N PRO A 220 -8.93 -20.54 4.32
CA PRO A 220 -10.14 -20.82 3.53
C PRO A 220 -11.23 -19.76 3.65
N GLU A 221 -11.24 -19.01 4.75
CA GLU A 221 -12.20 -17.92 5.00
C GLU A 221 -11.93 -16.68 4.12
N ASN A 222 -10.72 -16.53 3.59
CA ASN A 222 -10.34 -15.45 2.70
C ASN A 222 -10.59 -15.82 1.23
N SER A 223 -10.63 -14.85 0.33
CA SER A 223 -10.72 -15.10 -1.10
C SER A 223 -9.54 -15.94 -1.58
N ALA A 224 -9.77 -16.87 -2.50
CA ALA A 224 -8.69 -17.62 -3.15
C ALA A 224 -7.89 -16.79 -4.16
N ASP A 225 -8.39 -15.61 -4.56
CA ASP A 225 -7.70 -14.65 -5.43
C ASP A 225 -6.58 -13.92 -4.68
N GLN A 226 -5.61 -14.71 -4.18
CA GLN A 226 -4.42 -14.26 -3.46
C GLN A 226 -3.30 -15.30 -3.62
N SER A 227 -2.23 -14.94 -4.27
CA SER A 227 -1.17 -15.90 -4.57
C SER A 227 0.14 -15.63 -3.84
N SER A 228 0.45 -14.37 -3.54
CA SER A 228 1.64 -14.00 -2.74
C SER A 228 1.30 -13.81 -1.26
N GLY A 229 0.08 -13.41 -0.96
CA GLY A 229 -0.44 -13.18 0.38
C GLY A 229 -1.63 -12.22 0.38
N SER A 230 -2.18 -12.01 1.56
CA SER A 230 -3.23 -11.01 1.78
C SER A 230 -2.79 -9.96 2.80
N ILE A 231 -3.17 -8.71 2.53
CA ILE A 231 -2.96 -7.57 3.42
C ILE A 231 -4.31 -7.19 4.00
N ASN A 232 -4.45 -7.26 5.32
CA ASN A 232 -5.64 -6.79 6.01
C ASN A 232 -5.31 -5.56 6.85
N ILE A 233 -5.97 -4.45 6.57
CA ILE A 233 -5.91 -3.23 7.36
C ILE A 233 -7.05 -3.29 8.38
N ASN A 234 -6.73 -3.29 9.66
CA ASN A 234 -7.72 -3.13 10.71
C ASN A 234 -7.88 -1.65 11.04
N SER A 235 -9.09 -1.13 10.88
CA SER A 235 -9.39 0.27 11.20
C SER A 235 -9.37 0.50 12.70
N ARG A 236 -8.97 1.72 13.08
CA ARG A 236 -8.89 2.13 14.48
C ARG A 236 -10.27 2.21 15.11
N SER A 237 -10.37 1.80 16.36
CA SER A 237 -11.53 1.99 17.23
C SER A 237 -11.15 2.72 18.53
N LEU A 238 -12.14 3.24 19.27
CA LEU A 238 -11.89 3.93 20.53
C LEU A 238 -11.37 2.97 21.59
N VAL A 239 -10.16 3.27 22.09
CA VAL A 239 -9.56 2.62 23.24
C VAL A 239 -9.81 3.48 24.49
N GLY A 240 -10.40 2.90 25.53
CA GLY A 240 -10.78 3.64 26.74
C GLY A 240 -12.14 4.34 26.63
N ASN A 241 -12.31 5.45 27.39
CA ASN A 241 -13.60 6.14 27.50
C ASN A 241 -13.67 7.42 26.66
N ASN A 242 -12.59 8.19 26.61
CA ASN A 242 -12.53 9.46 25.89
C ASN A 242 -11.18 9.63 25.24
N GLU A 243 -11.15 10.29 24.08
CA GLU A 243 -9.95 10.65 23.37
C GLU A 243 -10.18 11.93 22.57
N ILE A 244 -9.31 12.92 22.74
CA ILE A 244 -9.24 14.10 21.87
C ILE A 244 -7.77 14.35 21.55
N LYS A 245 -7.42 14.32 20.26
CA LYS A 245 -6.03 14.57 19.81
C LYS A 245 -6.04 15.50 18.60
N LEU A 246 -5.16 16.47 18.63
CA LEU A 246 -4.88 17.37 17.51
C LEU A 246 -3.44 17.15 17.06
N GLY A 247 -3.23 17.01 15.75
CA GLY A 247 -1.91 16.92 15.15
C GLY A 247 -1.72 17.99 14.08
N LEU A 248 -0.60 18.67 14.11
CA LEU A 248 -0.16 19.67 13.14
C LEU A 248 1.22 19.26 12.64
N GLN A 249 1.43 19.26 11.35
CA GLN A 249 2.74 18.96 10.74
C GLN A 249 2.98 19.91 9.57
N SER A 250 4.22 20.37 9.42
CA SER A 250 4.69 21.07 8.23
C SER A 250 6.05 20.54 7.81
N GLY A 251 6.34 20.63 6.51
CA GLY A 251 7.58 20.08 5.96
C GLY A 251 7.82 20.56 4.54
N PHE A 252 8.82 19.98 3.90
CA PHE A 252 9.13 20.22 2.50
C PHE A 252 9.94 19.07 1.91
N ASN A 253 9.84 18.91 0.60
CA ASN A 253 10.73 18.08 -0.19
C ASN A 253 11.88 18.95 -0.72
N THR A 254 13.14 18.48 -0.59
CA THR A 254 14.34 19.24 -0.98
C THR A 254 14.38 19.61 -2.46
N ASN A 255 13.85 18.77 -3.33
CA ASN A 255 13.80 19.05 -4.76
C ASN A 255 12.67 20.03 -5.09
N ALA A 256 11.50 19.89 -4.46
CA ALA A 256 10.36 20.77 -4.69
C ALA A 256 10.62 22.19 -4.19
N ILE A 257 11.13 22.36 -2.95
CA ILE A 257 11.40 23.69 -2.37
C ILE A 257 12.50 24.44 -3.11
N GLY A 258 13.38 23.71 -3.83
CA GLY A 258 14.42 24.29 -4.70
C GLY A 258 13.88 24.95 -5.95
N GLN A 259 12.62 24.71 -6.33
CA GLN A 259 12.00 25.28 -7.53
C GLN A 259 11.54 26.71 -7.26
N SER A 260 12.08 27.68 -7.98
CA SER A 260 11.66 29.09 -7.86
C SER A 260 10.22 29.32 -8.33
N LYS A 261 9.75 28.47 -9.24
CA LYS A 261 8.38 28.38 -9.73
C LYS A 261 8.00 26.92 -9.81
N PHE A 262 7.27 26.44 -8.81
CA PHE A 262 6.71 25.09 -8.84
C PHE A 262 5.46 25.10 -9.71
N LYS A 263 5.49 24.34 -10.82
CA LYS A 263 4.38 24.32 -11.79
C LYS A 263 3.17 23.56 -11.26
N ARG A 264 2.00 24.05 -11.64
CA ARG A 264 0.68 23.52 -11.33
C ARG A 264 -0.13 23.44 -12.61
N THR A 265 -1.12 22.56 -12.66
CA THR A 265 -2.03 22.50 -13.80
C THR A 265 -2.75 23.81 -14.03
N ALA A 266 -3.11 24.11 -15.29
CA ALA A 266 -4.06 25.15 -15.61
C ALA A 266 -5.38 24.92 -14.81
N ASN A 267 -6.07 26.05 -14.50
CA ASN A 267 -7.40 26.00 -13.87
C ASN A 267 -7.37 25.45 -12.44
N ARG A 268 -6.30 25.72 -11.72
CA ARG A 268 -6.16 25.36 -10.30
C ARG A 268 -7.27 25.97 -9.44
N ASP A 269 -7.88 27.07 -9.85
CA ASP A 269 -9.02 27.70 -9.13
C ASP A 269 -10.26 26.80 -9.07
N ASP A 270 -10.35 25.79 -9.97
CA ASP A 270 -11.37 24.74 -9.91
C ASP A 270 -11.14 23.73 -8.77
N ILE A 271 -10.00 23.83 -8.04
CA ILE A 271 -9.65 22.93 -6.94
C ILE A 271 -9.80 23.66 -5.60
N SER A 272 -10.75 23.22 -4.78
CA SER A 272 -10.98 23.72 -3.42
C SER A 272 -10.87 22.60 -2.40
N PHE A 273 -9.99 22.77 -1.38
CA PHE A 273 -9.73 21.76 -0.35
C PHE A 273 -9.40 20.34 -0.89
N GLY A 274 -8.85 20.25 -2.10
CA GLY A 274 -8.56 18.95 -2.76
C GLY A 274 -9.76 18.36 -3.49
N PHE A 275 -10.83 19.11 -3.72
CA PHE A 275 -11.94 18.71 -4.57
C PHE A 275 -11.93 19.55 -5.85
N TYR A 276 -11.95 18.85 -6.99
CA TYR A 276 -12.11 19.48 -8.29
C TYR A 276 -13.59 19.71 -8.57
N SER A 277 -13.93 20.88 -9.09
CA SER A 277 -15.28 21.23 -9.52
C SER A 277 -15.21 22.22 -10.66
N SER A 278 -15.64 21.83 -11.85
CA SER A 278 -15.79 22.70 -13.01
C SER A 278 -17.20 22.56 -13.58
N ASN A 279 -17.74 23.65 -14.11
CA ASN A 279 -19.03 23.66 -14.79
C ASN A 279 -18.89 23.54 -16.31
N LEU A 280 -17.64 23.48 -16.83
CA LEU A 280 -17.36 23.40 -18.25
C LEU A 280 -17.28 21.95 -18.69
N SER A 281 -17.85 21.63 -19.85
CA SER A 281 -17.57 20.38 -20.52
C SER A 281 -16.12 20.35 -21.05
N THR A 282 -15.56 19.17 -21.28
CA THR A 282 -14.22 19.04 -21.89
C THR A 282 -14.13 19.76 -23.24
N LYS A 283 -15.21 19.79 -24.00
CA LYS A 283 -15.31 20.50 -25.28
C LYS A 283 -15.25 22.02 -25.11
N ASP A 284 -16.06 22.57 -24.21
CA ASP A 284 -16.09 24.04 -23.95
C ASP A 284 -14.74 24.51 -23.38
N ALA A 285 -14.10 23.64 -22.58
CA ALA A 285 -12.80 23.89 -22.00
C ALA A 285 -11.68 24.13 -23.04
N ILE A 286 -11.87 23.73 -24.31
CA ILE A 286 -10.89 23.94 -25.39
C ILE A 286 -10.56 25.44 -25.55
N THR A 287 -11.59 26.30 -25.57
CA THR A 287 -11.42 27.77 -25.76
C THR A 287 -11.68 28.58 -24.49
N GLU A 288 -12.40 28.03 -23.51
CA GLU A 288 -12.79 28.76 -22.29
C GLU A 288 -11.87 28.57 -21.10
N GLN A 289 -10.99 27.55 -21.14
CA GLN A 289 -9.98 27.32 -20.12
C GLN A 289 -8.56 27.47 -20.68
N SER A 290 -7.63 27.92 -19.81
CA SER A 290 -6.21 28.00 -20.13
C SER A 290 -5.62 26.63 -20.54
N TRP A 291 -4.61 26.68 -21.39
CA TRP A 291 -3.72 25.56 -21.73
C TRP A 291 -2.35 25.68 -21.06
N ASP A 292 -2.09 26.80 -20.39
CA ASP A 292 -0.80 27.10 -19.79
C ASP A 292 -0.81 26.81 -18.30
N THR A 293 0.33 26.36 -17.81
CA THR A 293 0.53 26.01 -16.38
C THR A 293 0.52 27.26 -15.50
N GLU A 294 -0.01 27.11 -14.30
CA GLU A 294 0.20 28.06 -13.21
C GLU A 294 1.46 27.71 -12.40
N SER A 295 1.81 28.53 -11.42
CA SER A 295 2.93 28.25 -10.54
C SER A 295 2.71 28.73 -9.11
N THR A 296 3.33 28.04 -8.15
CA THR A 296 3.44 28.49 -6.77
C THR A 296 4.92 28.72 -6.41
N SER A 297 5.17 29.73 -5.59
CA SER A 297 6.55 30.08 -5.19
C SER A 297 7.02 29.37 -3.93
N LEU A 298 6.14 28.70 -3.18
CA LEU A 298 6.47 28.12 -1.90
C LEU A 298 5.77 26.75 -1.72
N PRO A 299 6.31 25.67 -2.28
CA PRO A 299 5.78 24.33 -2.16
C PRO A 299 6.13 23.75 -0.77
N ILE A 300 5.29 24.06 0.23
CA ILE A 300 5.42 23.57 1.61
C ILE A 300 4.34 22.53 1.87
N ASP A 301 4.77 21.40 2.43
CA ASP A 301 3.90 20.34 2.88
C ASP A 301 3.21 20.73 4.20
N TYR A 302 1.95 20.32 4.35
CA TYR A 302 1.23 20.42 5.62
C TYR A 302 0.37 19.18 5.87
N ARG A 303 0.08 18.92 7.13
CA ARG A 303 -0.92 17.93 7.57
C ARG A 303 -1.60 18.40 8.84
N TYR A 304 -2.92 18.34 8.84
CA TYR A 304 -3.77 18.56 10.02
C TYR A 304 -4.51 17.27 10.33
N THR A 305 -4.63 16.94 11.61
CA THR A 305 -5.38 15.76 12.06
C THR A 305 -6.14 16.07 13.32
N LEU A 306 -7.38 15.59 13.37
CA LEU A 306 -8.25 15.63 14.54
C LEU A 306 -8.75 14.22 14.83
N THR A 307 -8.58 13.77 16.07
CA THR A 307 -9.20 12.55 16.58
C THR A 307 -10.07 12.92 17.75
N ALA A 308 -11.32 12.49 17.75
CA ALA A 308 -12.25 12.69 18.86
C ALA A 308 -13.08 11.43 19.06
N GLY A 309 -13.14 10.94 20.28
CA GLY A 309 -13.92 9.76 20.61
C GLY A 309 -14.44 9.80 22.03
N THR A 310 -15.59 9.17 22.23
CA THR A 310 -16.22 9.05 23.56
C THR A 310 -17.01 7.77 23.70
N LYS A 311 -17.08 7.28 24.93
CA LYS A 311 -17.98 6.21 25.34
C LYS A 311 -19.26 6.85 25.89
N ILE A 312 -20.41 6.47 25.35
CA ILE A 312 -21.72 6.96 25.75
C ILE A 312 -22.48 5.85 26.49
N GLY A 313 -22.75 6.03 27.77
CA GLY A 313 -23.22 4.97 28.64
C GLY A 313 -22.19 3.84 28.77
N ASP A 314 -22.65 2.63 29.05
CA ASP A 314 -21.76 1.49 29.25
C ASP A 314 -21.46 0.71 27.95
N ASN A 315 -22.27 0.89 26.91
CA ASN A 315 -22.32 -0.04 25.79
C ASN A 315 -21.95 0.58 24.44
N PHE A 316 -21.98 1.91 24.29
CA PHE A 316 -21.74 2.54 22.99
C PHE A 316 -20.45 3.35 22.97
N LYS A 317 -19.62 3.12 21.96
CA LYS A 317 -18.40 3.87 21.70
C LYS A 317 -18.47 4.46 20.31
N ILE A 318 -17.99 5.68 20.18
CA ILE A 318 -17.85 6.37 18.90
C ILE A 318 -16.47 7.01 18.81
N LEU A 319 -15.82 6.86 17.67
CA LEU A 319 -14.56 7.51 17.33
C LEU A 319 -14.71 8.21 15.98
N PHE A 320 -14.29 9.45 15.93
CA PHE A 320 -14.08 10.20 14.70
C PHE A 320 -12.60 10.50 14.52
N ASN A 321 -12.09 10.30 13.31
CA ASN A 321 -10.76 10.74 12.91
C ASN A 321 -10.86 11.48 11.59
N GLY A 322 -10.36 12.71 11.53
CA GLY A 322 -10.30 13.53 10.33
C GLY A 322 -8.86 13.98 10.05
N SER A 323 -8.45 13.98 8.78
CA SER A 323 -7.14 14.44 8.39
C SER A 323 -7.18 15.11 7.02
N GLN A 324 -6.38 16.18 6.87
CA GLN A 324 -6.10 16.80 5.59
C GLN A 324 -4.60 17.04 5.46
N SER A 325 -4.05 16.77 4.28
CA SER A 325 -2.64 16.99 3.97
C SER A 325 -2.43 17.48 2.55
N SER A 326 -1.36 18.24 2.33
CA SER A 326 -0.83 18.59 1.01
C SER A 326 0.65 18.25 0.97
N LYS A 327 1.10 17.61 -0.10
CA LYS A 327 2.48 17.18 -0.33
C LYS A 327 2.94 17.63 -1.70
N PHE A 328 4.15 18.16 -1.78
CA PHE A 328 4.78 18.62 -3.02
C PHE A 328 5.99 17.75 -3.34
N GLU A 329 6.07 17.26 -4.55
CA GLU A 329 7.16 16.43 -5.06
C GLU A 329 7.64 16.99 -6.40
N TYR A 330 8.94 16.97 -6.60
CA TYR A 330 9.59 17.33 -7.87
C TYR A 330 10.68 16.32 -8.18
N ASN A 331 10.68 15.85 -9.41
CA ASN A 331 11.78 15.07 -9.92
C ASN A 331 12.16 15.51 -11.34
N GLU A 332 13.44 15.35 -11.64
CA GLU A 332 14.04 15.67 -12.93
C GLU A 332 14.96 14.55 -13.36
N GLY A 333 14.98 14.25 -14.66
CA GLY A 333 15.82 13.19 -15.15
C GLY A 333 15.65 12.86 -16.62
N THR A 334 15.99 11.63 -16.97
CA THR A 334 15.98 11.13 -18.33
C THR A 334 14.77 10.21 -18.54
N PHE A 335 14.14 10.30 -19.68
CA PHE A 335 13.17 9.36 -20.19
C PHE A 335 13.53 8.94 -21.61
N GLN A 336 13.64 7.63 -21.87
CA GLN A 336 13.90 7.07 -23.19
C GLN A 336 13.02 5.84 -23.42
N GLN A 337 12.61 5.61 -24.64
CA GLN A 337 11.90 4.42 -25.07
C GLN A 337 12.58 3.86 -26.32
N PHE A 338 12.68 2.54 -26.36
CA PHE A 338 13.21 1.82 -27.49
C PHE A 338 12.14 0.86 -28.01
N ASN A 339 11.97 0.86 -29.32
CA ASN A 339 11.08 -0.05 -30.00
C ASN A 339 11.88 -0.81 -31.05
N ARG A 340 11.86 -2.14 -31.01
CA ARG A 340 12.64 -3.04 -31.90
C ARG A 340 14.13 -2.70 -31.95
N ASN A 341 14.71 -2.42 -30.81
CA ASN A 341 16.12 -1.95 -30.67
C ASN A 341 16.44 -0.59 -31.33
N LEU A 342 15.43 0.17 -31.75
CA LEU A 342 15.60 1.53 -32.26
C LEU A 342 15.17 2.55 -31.20
N GLU A 343 15.85 3.67 -31.14
CA GLU A 343 15.45 4.80 -30.30
C GLU A 343 14.13 5.35 -30.83
N ASP A 344 13.08 5.31 -30.00
CA ASP A 344 11.75 5.74 -30.33
C ASP A 344 11.43 7.11 -29.71
N VAL A 345 11.76 7.25 -28.42
CA VAL A 345 11.58 8.49 -27.66
C VAL A 345 12.84 8.75 -26.83
N LYS A 346 13.25 10.05 -26.76
CA LYS A 346 14.36 10.48 -25.91
C LYS A 346 14.15 11.88 -25.36
N TYR A 347 14.20 11.99 -24.04
CA TYR A 347 14.24 13.26 -23.32
C TYR A 347 15.29 13.17 -22.22
N THR A 348 16.22 14.13 -22.17
CA THR A 348 17.29 14.18 -21.15
C THR A 348 16.96 15.11 -19.99
N ASP A 349 15.91 15.91 -20.11
CA ASP A 349 15.44 16.96 -19.20
C ASP A 349 13.98 16.77 -18.76
N ALA A 350 13.51 15.54 -18.67
CA ALA A 350 12.16 15.27 -18.24
C ALA A 350 11.94 15.71 -16.78
N THR A 351 10.96 16.58 -16.56
CA THR A 351 10.59 17.12 -15.24
C THR A 351 9.17 16.73 -14.86
N ASN A 352 8.93 16.49 -13.58
CA ASN A 352 7.63 16.15 -13.07
C ASN A 352 7.34 16.91 -11.77
N TYR A 353 6.31 17.74 -11.77
CA TYR A 353 5.81 18.49 -10.62
C TYR A 353 4.53 17.82 -10.15
N ILE A 354 4.48 17.43 -8.90
CA ILE A 354 3.32 16.71 -8.33
C ILE A 354 2.91 17.39 -7.02
N ASN A 355 1.65 17.79 -6.92
CA ASN A 355 1.05 18.16 -5.65
C ASN A 355 -0.13 17.22 -5.35
N THR A 356 -0.04 16.53 -4.23
CA THR A 356 -1.10 15.63 -3.77
C THR A 356 -1.79 16.23 -2.55
N ILE A 357 -3.11 16.40 -2.62
CA ILE A 357 -3.95 16.82 -1.50
C ILE A 357 -4.84 15.63 -1.11
N SER A 358 -4.78 15.24 0.16
CA SER A 358 -5.57 14.11 0.66
C SER A 358 -6.43 14.55 1.84
N THR A 359 -7.71 14.18 1.81
CA THR A 359 -8.67 14.36 2.91
C THR A 359 -9.21 13.00 3.31
N THR A 360 -9.11 12.66 4.60
CA THR A 360 -9.56 11.37 5.13
C THR A 360 -10.49 11.61 6.31
N GLY A 361 -11.59 10.87 6.36
CA GLY A 361 -12.52 10.85 7.48
C GLY A 361 -12.88 9.42 7.85
N LEU A 362 -12.72 9.04 9.11
CA LEU A 362 -13.13 7.75 9.67
C LEU A 362 -14.14 7.99 10.79
N VAL A 363 -15.25 7.28 10.73
CA VAL A 363 -16.19 7.13 11.85
C VAL A 363 -16.24 5.65 12.20
N ASP A 364 -15.96 5.32 13.45
CA ASP A 364 -16.07 3.99 14.02
C ASP A 364 -17.09 4.03 15.15
N MET A 365 -18.06 3.14 15.12
CA MET A 365 -19.10 2.98 16.11
C MET A 365 -19.13 1.54 16.57
N ALA A 366 -18.97 1.31 17.86
CA ALA A 366 -19.05 0.00 18.47
C ALA A 366 -20.17 -0.02 19.51
N TYR A 367 -21.02 -1.02 19.43
CA TYR A 367 -22.13 -1.21 20.36
C TYR A 367 -22.08 -2.62 20.95
N LYS A 368 -21.83 -2.69 22.25
CA LYS A 368 -21.86 -3.91 23.01
C LYS A 368 -23.29 -4.18 23.48
N ILE A 369 -23.98 -5.14 22.87
CA ILE A 369 -25.34 -5.52 23.26
C ILE A 369 -25.32 -6.14 24.65
N ASN A 370 -24.38 -7.07 24.86
CA ASN A 370 -24.05 -7.70 26.13
C ASN A 370 -22.65 -8.33 26.02
N ASP A 371 -22.22 -9.14 26.98
CA ASP A 371 -20.87 -9.74 26.96
C ASP A 371 -20.63 -10.72 25.81
N ASP A 372 -21.70 -11.28 25.23
CA ASP A 372 -21.64 -12.28 24.17
C ASP A 372 -21.92 -11.69 22.76
N HIS A 373 -22.34 -10.45 22.65
CA HIS A 373 -22.82 -9.87 21.39
C HIS A 373 -22.33 -8.45 21.16
N ASP A 374 -21.51 -8.28 20.15
CA ASP A 374 -20.95 -7.00 19.72
C ASP A 374 -21.37 -6.66 18.29
N LEU A 375 -21.68 -5.38 18.06
CA LEU A 375 -21.89 -4.81 16.74
C LEU A 375 -20.88 -3.69 16.51
N ARG A 376 -20.37 -3.61 15.30
CA ARG A 376 -19.46 -2.52 14.88
C ARG A 376 -19.88 -1.99 13.53
N ALA A 377 -19.91 -0.66 13.38
CA ALA A 377 -20.11 -0.01 12.11
C ALA A 377 -18.93 0.93 11.83
N VAL A 378 -18.41 0.88 10.62
CA VAL A 378 -17.27 1.67 10.16
C VAL A 378 -17.65 2.40 8.88
N SER A 379 -17.42 3.71 8.84
CA SER A 379 -17.51 4.51 7.62
C SER A 379 -16.18 5.21 7.42
N LEU A 380 -15.52 4.95 6.28
CA LEU A 380 -14.27 5.57 5.88
C LEU A 380 -14.49 6.33 4.58
N PHE A 381 -14.15 7.61 4.59
CA PHE A 381 -14.10 8.44 3.40
C PHE A 381 -12.66 8.87 3.14
N VAL A 382 -12.20 8.70 1.90
CA VAL A 382 -10.90 9.19 1.43
C VAL A 382 -11.11 9.96 0.14
N ASN A 383 -10.59 11.19 0.08
CA ASN A 383 -10.44 11.95 -1.15
C ASN A 383 -8.96 12.22 -1.36
N LYS A 384 -8.42 11.81 -2.51
CA LYS A 384 -7.05 12.11 -2.95
C LYS A 384 -7.12 12.84 -4.26
N MET A 385 -6.58 14.04 -4.31
CA MET A 385 -6.43 14.83 -5.52
C MET A 385 -4.95 14.99 -5.83
N THR A 386 -4.56 14.67 -7.06
CA THR A 386 -3.20 14.83 -7.57
C THR A 386 -3.23 15.81 -8.73
N ASP A 387 -2.47 16.89 -8.59
CA ASP A 387 -2.20 17.90 -9.60
C ASP A 387 -0.78 17.65 -10.12
N GLN A 388 -0.67 17.20 -11.37
CA GLN A 388 0.60 16.78 -11.98
C GLN A 388 0.89 17.57 -13.24
N VAL A 389 2.12 18.08 -13.37
CA VAL A 389 2.66 18.67 -14.60
C VAL A 389 3.92 17.93 -14.99
N PHE A 390 3.89 17.29 -16.15
CA PHE A 390 5.06 16.68 -16.78
C PHE A 390 5.51 17.54 -17.96
N GLU A 391 6.82 17.79 -18.06
CA GLU A 391 7.43 18.47 -19.19
C GLU A 391 8.72 17.77 -19.60
N ALA A 392 9.03 17.74 -20.90
CA ALA A 392 10.29 17.20 -21.40
C ALA A 392 10.66 17.83 -22.77
N GLY A 393 11.96 17.91 -23.06
CA GLY A 393 12.47 18.47 -24.32
C GLY A 393 12.64 19.99 -24.34
N ARG A 394 12.56 20.66 -23.18
CA ARG A 394 12.78 22.12 -23.08
C ARG A 394 14.20 22.49 -23.43
N ASN A 395 15.16 21.60 -23.27
CA ASN A 395 16.57 21.77 -23.63
C ASN A 395 16.86 21.69 -25.15
N ARG A 396 15.88 21.47 -26.00
CA ARG A 396 15.96 21.30 -27.46
C ARG A 396 16.75 20.07 -27.92
N GLU A 397 16.75 19.02 -27.06
CA GLU A 397 17.34 17.72 -27.37
C GLU A 397 16.27 16.61 -27.39
N GLY A 398 14.98 16.98 -27.26
CA GLY A 398 13.88 16.01 -27.31
C GLY A 398 13.76 15.40 -28.70
N PHE A 399 13.58 14.06 -28.73
CA PHE A 399 13.40 13.27 -29.95
C PHE A 399 12.19 12.33 -29.80
N VAL A 400 11.35 12.29 -30.84
CA VAL A 400 10.30 11.28 -31.02
C VAL A 400 10.32 10.87 -32.48
N PHE A 401 10.53 9.58 -32.75
CA PHE A 401 10.78 9.04 -34.10
C PHE A 401 9.71 9.41 -35.12
N GLU A 402 8.45 9.42 -34.73
CA GLU A 402 7.33 9.74 -35.65
C GLU A 402 7.21 11.23 -35.95
N GLU A 403 7.70 12.12 -35.07
CA GLU A 403 7.53 13.57 -35.14
C GLU A 403 8.78 14.31 -35.64
N VAL A 404 9.97 13.78 -35.34
CA VAL A 404 11.24 14.43 -35.64
C VAL A 404 11.96 13.65 -36.75
N ASN A 405 11.68 14.01 -38.02
CA ASN A 405 12.31 13.37 -39.17
C ASN A 405 13.75 13.87 -39.46
N ASP A 406 14.13 15.01 -38.90
CA ASP A 406 15.46 15.62 -39.04
C ASP A 406 15.91 16.23 -37.71
N GLU A 407 16.73 15.47 -36.97
CA GLU A 407 17.25 15.87 -35.66
C GLU A 407 18.14 17.14 -35.70
N ASP A 408 18.73 17.47 -36.85
CA ASP A 408 19.52 18.68 -37.01
C ASP A 408 18.64 19.91 -37.12
N ALA A 409 17.45 19.77 -37.66
CA ALA A 409 16.51 20.86 -37.91
C ALA A 409 15.45 21.02 -36.79
N TYR A 410 15.01 19.95 -36.19
CA TYR A 410 13.92 19.94 -35.23
C TYR A 410 14.30 19.26 -33.91
N SER A 411 13.58 19.59 -32.85
CA SER A 411 13.47 18.83 -31.59
C SER A 411 12.07 18.87 -31.10
N GLN A 412 11.67 17.91 -30.27
CA GLN A 412 10.32 17.87 -29.73
C GLN A 412 10.28 18.28 -28.26
N TYR A 413 9.20 18.96 -27.90
CA TYR A 413 8.83 19.28 -26.52
C TYR A 413 7.43 18.76 -26.24
N VAL A 414 7.24 18.19 -25.05
CA VAL A 414 5.95 17.73 -24.54
C VAL A 414 5.63 18.38 -23.20
N LYS A 415 4.36 18.75 -23.03
CA LYS A 415 3.78 19.21 -21.76
C LYS A 415 2.46 18.45 -21.54
N ASP A 416 2.37 17.72 -20.43
CA ASP A 416 1.19 16.99 -20.02
C ASP A 416 0.78 17.46 -18.61
N GLN A 417 -0.45 17.95 -18.49
CA GLN A 417 -1.03 18.43 -17.25
C GLN A 417 -2.19 17.48 -16.89
N ASN A 418 -2.16 16.89 -15.73
CA ASN A 418 -3.18 15.94 -15.30
C ASN A 418 -3.68 16.24 -13.88
N THR A 419 -4.97 16.49 -13.77
CA THR A 419 -5.67 16.55 -12.49
C THR A 419 -6.37 15.22 -12.29
N LYS A 420 -5.99 14.50 -11.24
CA LYS A 420 -6.51 13.17 -10.87
C LYS A 420 -7.21 13.26 -9.53
N GLN A 421 -8.47 12.82 -9.43
CA GLN A 421 -9.20 12.79 -8.18
C GLN A 421 -9.78 11.40 -7.91
N THR A 422 -9.43 10.82 -6.77
CA THR A 422 -10.02 9.58 -6.27
C THR A 422 -10.84 9.87 -5.03
N ARG A 423 -12.10 9.44 -5.02
CA ARG A 423 -13.02 9.50 -3.88
C ARG A 423 -13.45 8.09 -3.54
N LEU A 424 -13.06 7.62 -2.37
CA LEU A 424 -13.43 6.29 -1.86
C LEU A 424 -14.33 6.43 -0.65
N TRP A 425 -15.45 5.72 -0.66
CA TRP A 425 -16.35 5.60 0.48
C TRP A 425 -16.57 4.13 0.81
N VAL A 426 -16.09 3.73 1.98
CA VAL A 426 -16.22 2.37 2.52
C VAL A 426 -17.19 2.39 3.70
N ASN A 427 -18.25 1.60 3.64
CA ASN A 427 -19.20 1.43 4.74
C ASN A 427 -19.29 -0.05 5.10
N GLN A 428 -19.10 -0.36 6.36
CA GLN A 428 -19.10 -1.74 6.85
C GLN A 428 -19.93 -1.86 8.13
N ILE A 429 -20.67 -2.95 8.24
CA ILE A 429 -21.36 -3.35 9.48
C ILE A 429 -20.91 -4.77 9.77
N MET A 430 -20.51 -5.02 11.00
CA MET A 430 -19.96 -6.30 11.45
C MET A 430 -20.62 -6.71 12.76
N GLY A 431 -20.83 -8.00 12.92
CA GLY A 431 -21.31 -8.58 14.16
C GLY A 431 -20.39 -9.70 14.63
N ASP A 432 -20.24 -9.79 15.93
CA ASP A 432 -19.49 -10.82 16.66
C ASP A 432 -20.39 -11.37 17.77
N HIS A 433 -20.66 -12.68 17.73
CA HIS A 433 -21.69 -13.30 18.56
C HIS A 433 -21.22 -14.62 19.12
N GLN A 434 -21.07 -14.70 20.44
CA GLN A 434 -20.85 -15.94 21.14
C GLN A 434 -22.22 -16.59 21.47
N LEU A 435 -22.54 -17.72 20.86
CA LEU A 435 -23.78 -18.46 21.12
C LEU A 435 -23.51 -19.64 22.05
N GLY A 436 -23.67 -19.40 23.33
CA GLY A 436 -23.28 -20.34 24.39
C GLY A 436 -21.78 -20.57 24.41
N THR A 437 -21.32 -21.73 24.90
CA THR A 437 -19.89 -22.03 25.07
C THR A 437 -19.21 -22.63 23.82
N LYS A 438 -19.98 -22.92 22.77
CA LYS A 438 -19.46 -23.71 21.64
C LYS A 438 -19.45 -23.02 20.31
N ASN A 439 -20.37 -22.10 20.04
CA ASN A 439 -20.50 -21.45 18.75
C ASN A 439 -20.09 -20.00 18.82
N HIS A 440 -19.21 -19.60 17.90
CA HIS A 440 -18.80 -18.23 17.70
C HIS A 440 -19.10 -17.82 16.27
N ILE A 441 -20.09 -16.93 16.08
CA ILE A 441 -20.53 -16.46 14.77
C ILE A 441 -20.02 -15.06 14.53
N THR A 442 -19.29 -14.88 13.43
CA THR A 442 -18.89 -13.56 12.92
C THR A 442 -19.52 -13.33 11.55
N TRP A 443 -19.98 -12.13 11.30
CA TRP A 443 -20.51 -11.74 9.99
C TRP A 443 -20.13 -10.30 9.66
N GLY A 444 -20.15 -9.97 8.38
CA GLY A 444 -19.89 -8.63 7.90
C GLY A 444 -20.62 -8.36 6.60
N LEU A 445 -21.11 -7.13 6.47
CA LEU A 445 -21.67 -6.54 5.26
C LEU A 445 -20.88 -5.28 4.94
N GLY A 446 -20.44 -5.15 3.71
CA GLY A 446 -19.68 -3.99 3.23
C GLY A 446 -20.26 -3.46 1.92
N TYR A 447 -20.35 -2.16 1.81
CA TYR A 447 -20.64 -1.47 0.57
C TYR A 447 -19.61 -0.37 0.34
N ASN A 448 -18.92 -0.46 -0.79
CA ASN A 448 -17.88 0.47 -1.19
C ASN A 448 -18.32 1.17 -2.48
N ARG A 449 -18.07 2.47 -2.56
CA ARG A 449 -18.12 3.23 -3.80
C ARG A 449 -16.79 3.94 -4.00
N MET A 450 -16.26 3.89 -5.21
CA MET A 450 -15.07 4.60 -5.60
C MET A 450 -15.31 5.30 -6.92
N ASP A 451 -15.01 6.62 -6.94
CA ASP A 451 -14.95 7.42 -8.15
C ASP A 451 -13.48 7.81 -8.35
N ALA A 452 -12.90 7.47 -9.50
CA ALA A 452 -11.53 7.85 -9.87
C ALA A 452 -11.53 8.56 -11.21
N ASP A 453 -11.38 9.87 -11.17
CA ASP A 453 -11.58 10.75 -12.30
C ASP A 453 -10.27 11.42 -12.73
N GLU A 454 -10.08 11.57 -14.03
CA GLU A 454 -9.15 12.52 -14.64
C GLU A 454 -9.98 13.60 -15.37
N PRO A 455 -10.55 14.56 -14.64
CA PRO A 455 -11.59 15.43 -15.20
C PRO A 455 -11.07 16.46 -16.19
N ASN A 456 -9.76 16.76 -16.15
CA ASN A 456 -9.15 17.77 -17.00
C ASN A 456 -7.69 17.43 -17.25
N ARG A 457 -7.43 16.67 -18.30
CA ARG A 457 -6.06 16.39 -18.77
C ARG A 457 -5.78 17.19 -20.01
N ILE A 458 -4.68 17.93 -20.00
CA ILE A 458 -4.24 18.81 -21.08
C ILE A 458 -2.88 18.32 -21.58
N ARG A 459 -2.77 18.03 -22.86
CA ARG A 459 -1.52 17.62 -23.48
C ARG A 459 -1.19 18.49 -24.68
N ASN A 460 0.07 18.93 -24.73
CA ASN A 460 0.66 19.64 -25.87
C ASN A 460 1.96 18.94 -26.26
N GLU A 461 2.10 18.67 -27.53
CA GLU A 461 3.33 18.25 -28.20
C GLU A 461 3.66 19.23 -29.30
N VAL A 462 4.85 19.78 -29.27
CA VAL A 462 5.30 20.79 -30.23
C VAL A 462 6.68 20.46 -30.77
N ASN A 463 6.90 20.79 -32.03
CA ASN A 463 8.19 20.71 -32.69
C ASN A 463 8.89 22.05 -32.61
N ILE A 464 10.10 22.09 -32.08
CA ILE A 464 10.94 23.28 -32.00
C ILE A 464 11.87 23.27 -33.19
N LYS A 465 11.62 24.16 -34.14
CA LYS A 465 12.51 24.38 -35.29
C LYS A 465 13.79 25.06 -34.81
N LYS A 466 14.94 24.41 -35.00
CA LYS A 466 16.23 24.95 -34.59
C LYS A 466 16.62 26.14 -35.44
N PRO A 467 17.28 27.16 -34.86
CA PRO A 467 17.67 28.36 -35.61
C PRO A 467 18.73 28.03 -36.67
N THR A 468 18.63 28.65 -37.83
CA THR A 468 19.64 28.65 -38.91
C THR A 468 20.25 30.01 -39.10
N ASP A 469 21.20 30.14 -40.04
CA ASP A 469 21.82 31.46 -40.38
C ASP A 469 20.80 32.49 -40.85
N THR A 470 19.65 32.04 -41.34
CA THR A 470 18.61 32.89 -41.97
C THR A 470 17.27 32.89 -41.23
N GLU A 471 17.01 31.94 -40.34
CA GLU A 471 15.74 31.79 -39.64
C GLU A 471 15.98 31.70 -38.13
N SER A 472 15.17 32.42 -37.35
CA SER A 472 15.14 32.29 -35.89
C SER A 472 14.40 31.02 -35.46
N GLU A 473 14.66 30.58 -34.23
CA GLU A 473 13.88 29.50 -33.61
C GLU A 473 12.37 29.77 -33.70
N SER A 474 11.58 28.77 -34.04
CA SER A 474 10.12 28.82 -34.02
C SER A 474 9.54 27.56 -33.39
N ILE A 475 8.31 27.67 -32.82
CA ILE A 475 7.56 26.61 -32.22
C ILE A 475 6.38 26.27 -33.16
N GLU A 476 6.30 25.03 -33.59
CA GLU A 476 5.26 24.53 -34.48
C GLU A 476 4.41 23.46 -33.70
N LEU A 477 3.10 23.47 -33.85
CA LEU A 477 2.27 22.42 -33.28
C LEU A 477 2.58 21.07 -33.97
N ALA A 478 2.85 20.01 -33.19
CA ALA A 478 2.94 18.66 -33.74
C ALA A 478 1.54 18.19 -34.18
N ASN A 479 1.44 17.52 -35.35
CA ASN A 479 0.16 17.17 -35.96
C ASN A 479 0.10 15.75 -36.58
N GLN A 480 0.95 14.86 -36.13
CA GLN A 480 1.04 13.48 -36.65
C GLN A 480 -0.03 12.55 -36.01
N GLY A 481 -1.29 12.75 -36.21
CA GLY A 481 -2.33 11.84 -35.73
C GLY A 481 -3.52 12.49 -35.06
N GLY A 482 -3.56 13.84 -35.02
CA GLY A 482 -4.77 14.57 -34.65
C GLY A 482 -5.07 14.67 -33.13
N THR A 483 -4.17 14.21 -32.28
CA THR A 483 -4.37 14.22 -30.81
C THR A 483 -3.16 14.69 -30.01
N GLN A 484 -2.15 15.28 -30.64
CA GLN A 484 -0.98 15.82 -29.98
C GLN A 484 -1.31 17.07 -29.17
N GLN A 485 -2.26 17.86 -29.66
CA GLN A 485 -2.87 18.94 -28.88
C GLN A 485 -4.24 18.43 -28.43
N ARG A 486 -4.44 18.14 -27.14
CA ARG A 486 -5.72 17.59 -26.68
C ARG A 486 -6.11 18.02 -25.29
N LYS A 487 -7.42 18.08 -25.06
CA LYS A 487 -8.03 17.99 -23.73
C LYS A 487 -8.82 16.71 -23.65
N SER A 488 -8.73 16.03 -22.51
CA SER A 488 -9.42 14.76 -22.30
C SER A 488 -9.94 14.65 -20.88
N ALA A 489 -10.97 13.84 -20.72
CA ALA A 489 -11.50 13.43 -19.43
C ALA A 489 -11.64 11.92 -19.40
N GLN A 490 -11.39 11.33 -18.22
CA GLN A 490 -11.66 9.92 -17.93
C GLN A 490 -12.41 9.83 -16.61
N GLU A 491 -13.40 8.95 -16.57
CA GLU A 491 -14.24 8.69 -15.41
C GLU A 491 -14.27 7.20 -15.12
N ILE A 492 -14.12 6.85 -13.85
CA ILE A 492 -14.27 5.49 -13.36
C ILE A 492 -15.18 5.52 -12.16
N GLU A 493 -16.25 4.75 -12.23
CA GLU A 493 -17.12 4.49 -11.09
C GLU A 493 -17.06 3.00 -10.75
N ASP A 494 -16.55 2.67 -9.55
CA ASP A 494 -16.62 1.32 -8.99
C ASP A 494 -17.64 1.25 -7.88
N SER A 495 -18.46 0.21 -7.88
CA SER A 495 -19.25 -0.17 -6.72
C SER A 495 -18.98 -1.62 -6.32
N GLU A 496 -18.95 -1.88 -5.02
CA GLU A 496 -18.65 -3.22 -4.53
C GLU A 496 -19.49 -3.56 -3.30
N LEU A 497 -20.22 -4.65 -3.37
CA LEU A 497 -20.96 -5.26 -2.26
C LEU A 497 -20.20 -6.49 -1.76
N ASN A 498 -19.93 -6.53 -0.47
CA ASN A 498 -19.33 -7.66 0.23
C ASN A 498 -20.25 -8.21 1.31
N ALA A 499 -20.36 -9.52 1.38
CA ALA A 499 -21.03 -10.20 2.49
C ALA A 499 -20.20 -11.40 2.93
N ARG A 500 -20.06 -11.58 4.23
CA ARG A 500 -19.37 -12.74 4.81
C ARG A 500 -20.08 -13.22 6.06
N ILE A 501 -20.04 -14.52 6.28
CA ILE A 501 -20.48 -15.15 7.51
C ILE A 501 -19.57 -16.34 7.83
N LYS A 502 -19.20 -16.49 9.10
CA LYS A 502 -18.41 -17.60 9.60
C LYS A 502 -19.01 -18.07 10.94
N ASP A 503 -19.18 -19.37 11.11
CA ASP A 503 -19.47 -20.00 12.39
C ASP A 503 -18.29 -20.92 12.76
N GLU A 504 -17.73 -20.71 13.94
CA GLU A 504 -16.70 -21.53 14.57
C GLU A 504 -17.33 -22.35 15.66
N LEU A 505 -17.36 -23.69 15.48
CA LEU A 505 -17.94 -24.61 16.38
C LEU A 505 -16.88 -25.42 17.14
N LYS A 506 -16.84 -25.25 18.45
CA LYS A 506 -16.03 -26.10 19.34
C LYS A 506 -16.72 -27.46 19.50
N ILE A 507 -16.17 -28.49 18.83
CA ILE A 507 -16.75 -29.84 18.86
C ILE A 507 -16.49 -30.52 20.22
N PHE A 508 -15.24 -30.47 20.67
CA PHE A 508 -14.83 -30.93 21.99
C PHE A 508 -13.54 -30.23 22.44
N GLU A 509 -13.41 -30.14 23.73
CA GLU A 509 -12.19 -29.82 24.47
C GLU A 509 -12.06 -30.84 25.60
N LYS A 510 -10.94 -31.55 25.63
CA LYS A 510 -10.65 -32.57 26.64
C LYS A 510 -9.58 -32.10 27.59
N GLU A 511 -9.69 -32.50 28.84
CA GLU A 511 -8.71 -32.20 29.91
C GLU A 511 -7.27 -32.64 29.58
N ASN A 512 -7.07 -33.50 28.59
CA ASN A 512 -5.76 -33.98 28.10
C ASN A 512 -5.28 -33.20 26.89
N GLU A 513 -5.42 -31.88 26.86
CA GLU A 513 -4.84 -30.97 25.84
C GLU A 513 -5.25 -31.28 24.39
N SER A 514 -6.47 -31.75 24.14
CA SER A 514 -6.96 -31.91 22.76
C SER A 514 -8.23 -31.13 22.52
N THR A 515 -8.21 -30.29 21.52
CA THR A 515 -9.34 -29.45 21.10
C THR A 515 -9.62 -29.66 19.62
N LEU A 516 -10.87 -29.83 19.25
CA LEU A 516 -11.33 -29.81 17.86
C LEU A 516 -12.31 -28.66 17.66
N MET A 517 -11.91 -27.72 16.83
CA MET A 517 -12.77 -26.63 16.32
C MET A 517 -13.03 -26.86 14.84
N VAL A 518 -14.23 -26.58 14.40
CA VAL A 518 -14.64 -26.64 13.01
C VAL A 518 -15.19 -25.26 12.63
N ALA A 519 -14.72 -24.70 11.56
CA ALA A 519 -15.25 -23.46 11.01
C ALA A 519 -15.87 -23.71 9.64
N PHE A 520 -17.02 -23.10 9.38
CA PHE A 520 -17.66 -23.09 8.08
C PHE A 520 -18.29 -21.73 7.82
N GLY A 521 -18.40 -21.38 6.56
CA GLY A 521 -18.94 -20.08 6.22
C GLY A 521 -19.11 -19.89 4.74
N ALA A 522 -19.55 -18.69 4.39
CA ALA A 522 -19.77 -18.26 3.02
C ALA A 522 -19.37 -16.81 2.84
N ASN A 523 -18.91 -16.50 1.63
CA ASN A 523 -18.60 -15.13 1.23
C ASN A 523 -19.26 -14.86 -0.13
N TYR A 524 -19.70 -13.63 -0.30
CA TYR A 524 -20.21 -13.12 -1.57
C TYR A 524 -19.58 -11.76 -1.85
N ARG A 525 -19.16 -11.55 -3.10
CA ARG A 525 -18.62 -10.29 -3.60
C ARG A 525 -19.25 -10.01 -4.96
N TYR A 526 -19.78 -8.81 -5.11
CA TYR A 526 -20.24 -8.30 -6.39
C TYR A 526 -19.61 -6.94 -6.63
N LYS A 527 -18.84 -6.81 -7.69
CA LYS A 527 -18.13 -5.58 -8.07
C LYS A 527 -18.53 -5.19 -9.48
N THR A 528 -18.83 -3.91 -9.67
CA THR A 528 -19.02 -3.30 -10.98
C THR A 528 -18.02 -2.19 -11.19
N ARG A 529 -17.61 -1.99 -12.44
CA ARG A 529 -16.81 -0.86 -12.90
C ARG A 529 -17.43 -0.30 -14.17
N ASP A 530 -17.71 0.99 -14.16
CA ASP A 530 -18.05 1.77 -15.33
C ASP A 530 -16.86 2.67 -15.67
N PHE A 531 -16.34 2.57 -16.90
CA PHE A 531 -15.24 3.37 -17.40
C PHE A 531 -15.65 4.11 -18.66
N GLN A 532 -15.34 5.40 -18.74
CA GLN A 532 -15.51 6.22 -19.92
C GLN A 532 -14.31 7.14 -20.13
N SER A 533 -13.88 7.31 -21.38
CA SER A 533 -12.83 8.24 -21.80
C SER A 533 -13.32 9.08 -22.97
N THR A 534 -13.13 10.40 -22.87
CA THR A 534 -13.48 11.38 -23.92
C THR A 534 -12.25 12.19 -24.29
N VAL A 535 -11.98 12.35 -25.58
CA VAL A 535 -10.80 13.06 -26.10
C VAL A 535 -11.23 14.05 -27.17
N TYR A 536 -10.78 15.28 -27.02
CA TYR A 536 -10.89 16.36 -28.02
C TYR A 536 -9.49 16.76 -28.47
N GLY A 537 -9.17 16.51 -29.71
CA GLY A 537 -7.93 16.92 -30.38
C GLY A 537 -8.07 18.28 -31.06
N VAL A 538 -6.98 19.02 -31.18
CA VAL A 538 -6.91 20.28 -31.93
C VAL A 538 -5.77 20.20 -32.93
N ASP A 539 -6.09 20.46 -34.21
CA ASP A 539 -5.14 20.38 -35.31
C ASP A 539 -5.11 21.67 -36.14
N GLU A 540 -3.94 21.99 -36.69
CA GLU A 540 -3.84 23.01 -37.74
C GLU A 540 -4.43 22.49 -39.04
N VAL A 541 -5.21 23.33 -39.71
CA VAL A 541 -5.81 23.01 -41.02
C VAL A 541 -4.84 23.36 -42.14
N GLY A 542 -4.27 22.34 -42.79
CA GLY A 542 -3.30 22.53 -43.88
C GLY A 542 -1.85 22.32 -43.48
N ALA A 543 -0.96 23.25 -43.83
CA ALA A 543 0.44 23.10 -43.52
C ALA A 543 0.77 23.45 -42.04
N PRO A 544 1.73 22.76 -41.37
CA PRO A 544 2.20 23.13 -40.04
C PRO A 544 2.75 24.57 -39.98
N GLY A 545 2.66 25.21 -38.81
CA GLY A 545 3.22 26.51 -38.53
C GLY A 545 2.38 27.71 -38.94
N GLN A 546 1.05 27.49 -39.18
CA GLN A 546 0.12 28.62 -39.44
C GLN A 546 -0.17 29.40 -38.14
N VAL A 547 -0.15 28.73 -37.01
CA VAL A 547 -0.20 29.37 -35.70
C VAL A 547 1.11 29.11 -34.97
N VAL A 548 1.72 30.19 -34.44
CA VAL A 548 3.02 30.12 -33.77
C VAL A 548 2.84 30.54 -32.33
N PRO A 549 2.97 29.62 -31.34
CA PRO A 549 2.98 29.99 -29.94
C PRO A 549 4.14 30.93 -29.60
N PRO A 550 3.93 31.97 -28.77
CA PRO A 550 4.99 32.93 -28.39
C PRO A 550 6.17 32.29 -27.64
N SER A 551 5.88 31.27 -26.83
CA SER A 551 6.89 30.53 -26.07
C SER A 551 6.33 29.14 -25.61
N LEU A 552 7.19 28.27 -25.08
CA LEU A 552 6.79 26.99 -24.49
C LEU A 552 5.91 27.14 -23.23
N ASP A 553 5.92 28.32 -22.59
CA ASP A 553 5.10 28.64 -21.43
C ASP A 553 3.76 29.31 -21.79
N GLU A 554 3.58 29.72 -23.05
CA GLU A 554 2.41 30.43 -23.59
C GLU A 554 1.82 29.70 -24.81
N LEU A 555 1.75 28.36 -24.72
CA LEU A 555 1.16 27.53 -25.79
C LEU A 555 -0.35 27.80 -25.94
N GLY A 556 -1.01 28.20 -24.86
CA GLY A 556 -2.44 28.54 -24.83
C GLY A 556 -2.82 29.73 -25.71
N ALA A 557 -1.87 30.61 -26.05
CA ALA A 557 -2.11 31.81 -26.86
C ALA A 557 -2.69 31.53 -28.24
N VAL A 558 -2.51 30.32 -28.77
CA VAL A 558 -3.00 29.97 -30.14
C VAL A 558 -4.38 29.28 -30.12
N PHE A 559 -4.85 28.74 -28.97
CA PHE A 559 -6.12 28.02 -28.89
C PHE A 559 -7.31 28.94 -28.63
N THR A 560 -7.49 29.93 -29.49
CA THR A 560 -8.51 30.97 -29.36
C THR A 560 -9.72 30.68 -30.24
N GLN A 561 -10.90 31.17 -29.83
CA GLN A 561 -12.13 31.04 -30.64
C GLN A 561 -11.95 31.63 -32.04
N ASP A 562 -11.20 32.75 -32.18
CA ASP A 562 -10.93 33.40 -33.46
C ASP A 562 -10.16 32.48 -34.42
N ASN A 563 -9.21 31.69 -33.94
CA ASN A 563 -8.49 30.71 -34.76
C ASN A 563 -9.36 29.53 -35.21
N PHE A 564 -10.32 29.13 -34.40
CA PHE A 564 -11.34 28.12 -34.79
C PHE A 564 -12.32 28.69 -35.80
N ASP A 565 -12.84 29.90 -35.57
CA ASP A 565 -13.81 30.58 -36.42
C ASP A 565 -13.23 30.92 -37.82
N SER A 566 -11.94 31.25 -37.86
CA SER A 566 -11.23 31.48 -39.11
C SER A 566 -10.87 30.19 -39.88
N GLY A 567 -11.04 29.01 -39.25
CA GLY A 567 -10.71 27.72 -39.83
C GLY A 567 -9.22 27.42 -39.93
N VAL A 568 -8.36 28.14 -39.17
CA VAL A 568 -6.93 27.84 -39.07
C VAL A 568 -6.71 26.67 -38.12
N LEU A 569 -7.53 26.56 -37.07
CA LEU A 569 -7.60 25.39 -36.19
C LEU A 569 -8.89 24.61 -36.42
N SER A 570 -8.83 23.31 -36.30
CA SER A 570 -9.96 22.41 -36.32
C SER A 570 -10.05 21.57 -35.04
N LEU A 571 -11.26 21.26 -34.60
CA LEU A 571 -11.52 20.38 -33.49
C LEU A 571 -11.83 18.97 -34.01
N THR A 572 -11.08 18.00 -33.50
CA THR A 572 -11.32 16.58 -33.73
C THR A 572 -11.95 15.96 -32.47
N GLU A 573 -13.17 15.48 -32.59
CA GLU A 573 -13.88 14.78 -31.52
C GLU A 573 -13.73 13.28 -31.74
N SER A 574 -13.04 12.61 -30.85
CA SER A 574 -12.98 11.14 -30.84
C SER A 574 -14.28 10.57 -30.27
N LEU A 575 -14.76 9.46 -30.86
CA LEU A 575 -15.85 8.72 -30.24
C LEU A 575 -15.39 8.24 -28.85
N PRO A 576 -16.19 8.44 -27.79
CA PRO A 576 -15.82 8.00 -26.46
C PRO A 576 -15.50 6.51 -26.43
N ASP A 577 -14.42 6.16 -25.73
CA ASP A 577 -14.10 4.78 -25.40
C ASP A 577 -14.68 4.45 -24.03
N SER A 578 -15.28 3.27 -23.90
CA SER A 578 -15.88 2.83 -22.65
C SER A 578 -15.78 1.33 -22.45
N TYR A 579 -15.81 0.90 -21.20
CA TYR A 579 -16.08 -0.49 -20.85
C TYR A 579 -16.83 -0.58 -19.52
N ASN A 580 -17.65 -1.64 -19.40
CA ASN A 580 -18.31 -2.06 -18.18
C ASN A 580 -17.71 -3.38 -17.72
N GLY A 581 -17.28 -3.44 -16.48
CA GLY A 581 -16.77 -4.66 -15.85
C GLY A 581 -17.71 -5.15 -14.75
N GLU A 582 -17.99 -6.43 -14.70
CA GLU A 582 -18.70 -7.08 -13.60
C GLU A 582 -17.91 -8.27 -13.07
N LEU A 583 -17.78 -8.35 -11.74
CA LEU A 583 -17.25 -9.52 -11.04
C LEU A 583 -18.30 -10.03 -10.08
N ASN A 584 -18.72 -11.27 -10.27
CA ASN A 584 -19.59 -12.00 -9.36
C ASN A 584 -18.82 -13.17 -8.75
N SER A 585 -18.54 -13.11 -7.46
CA SER A 585 -17.77 -14.14 -6.72
C SER A 585 -18.58 -14.68 -5.56
N ALA A 586 -18.89 -15.96 -5.61
CA ALA A 586 -19.60 -16.68 -4.56
C ALA A 586 -18.80 -17.88 -4.06
N SER A 587 -18.78 -18.10 -2.74
CA SER A 587 -17.95 -19.14 -2.17
C SER A 587 -18.51 -19.67 -0.86
N GLY A 588 -18.17 -20.94 -0.60
CA GLY A 588 -18.36 -21.59 0.69
C GLY A 588 -17.06 -22.25 1.13
N PHE A 589 -16.80 -22.26 2.42
CA PHE A 589 -15.60 -22.88 2.97
C PHE A 589 -15.88 -23.71 4.22
N PHE A 590 -14.97 -24.62 4.48
CA PHE A 590 -14.89 -25.44 5.66
C PHE A 590 -13.45 -25.54 6.11
N SER A 591 -13.21 -25.52 7.42
CA SER A 591 -11.91 -25.85 8.01
C SER A 591 -12.09 -26.57 9.34
N ALA A 592 -11.16 -27.48 9.65
CA ALA A 592 -11.07 -28.16 10.94
C ALA A 592 -9.71 -27.86 11.56
N ASN A 593 -9.73 -27.35 12.77
CA ASN A 593 -8.54 -27.05 13.56
C ASN A 593 -8.47 -28.06 14.72
N TYR A 594 -7.49 -28.96 14.68
CA TYR A 594 -7.28 -29.99 15.68
C TYR A 594 -5.97 -29.78 16.42
N ALA A 595 -6.07 -29.31 17.64
CA ALA A 595 -4.96 -29.20 18.55
C ALA A 595 -4.85 -30.48 19.41
N VAL A 596 -3.68 -31.06 19.51
CA VAL A 596 -3.37 -32.21 20.34
C VAL A 596 -1.92 -32.17 20.81
N ASN A 597 -1.71 -32.14 22.12
CA ASN A 597 -0.37 -31.97 22.73
C ASN A 597 0.35 -30.75 22.13
N LYS A 598 1.49 -30.99 21.47
CA LYS A 598 2.34 -29.97 20.84
C LYS A 598 1.97 -29.68 19.37
N PHE A 599 1.02 -30.38 18.79
CA PHE A 599 0.61 -30.22 17.41
C PHE A 599 -0.73 -29.49 17.30
N ASN A 600 -0.79 -28.59 16.31
CA ASN A 600 -2.02 -27.99 15.87
C ASN A 600 -2.13 -28.17 14.35
N PHE A 601 -3.16 -28.87 13.90
CA PHE A 601 -3.43 -29.18 12.50
C PHE A 601 -4.64 -28.37 12.03
N ASN A 602 -4.48 -27.63 10.93
CA ASN A 602 -5.58 -26.98 10.25
C ASN A 602 -5.73 -27.57 8.85
N LEU A 603 -6.86 -28.19 8.57
CA LEU A 603 -7.23 -28.75 7.28
C LEU A 603 -8.49 -28.06 6.80
N GLY A 604 -8.48 -27.49 5.62
CA GLY A 604 -9.62 -26.78 5.10
C GLY A 604 -9.72 -26.83 3.57
N ALA A 605 -10.85 -26.41 3.07
CA ALA A 605 -11.09 -26.22 1.65
C ALA A 605 -12.11 -25.10 1.45
N ARG A 606 -11.94 -24.37 0.36
CA ARG A 606 -12.88 -23.39 -0.16
C ARG A 606 -13.31 -23.80 -1.56
N TYR A 607 -14.61 -23.83 -1.80
CA TYR A 607 -15.15 -23.80 -3.15
C TYR A 607 -15.47 -22.36 -3.51
N GLN A 608 -14.97 -21.88 -4.64
CA GLN A 608 -15.22 -20.53 -5.13
C GLN A 608 -15.58 -20.58 -6.61
N LYS A 609 -16.63 -19.83 -6.97
CA LYS A 609 -17.01 -19.55 -8.34
C LYS A 609 -16.87 -18.06 -8.58
N ASP A 610 -16.07 -17.70 -9.60
CA ASP A 610 -15.87 -16.35 -10.06
C ASP A 610 -16.33 -16.23 -11.51
N GLU A 611 -17.09 -15.18 -11.81
CA GLU A 611 -17.53 -14.82 -13.15
C GLU A 611 -17.13 -13.35 -13.39
N ILE A 612 -16.34 -13.13 -14.44
CA ILE A 612 -15.89 -11.81 -14.88
C ILE A 612 -16.51 -11.54 -16.25
N ILE A 613 -17.22 -10.44 -16.37
CA ILE A 613 -17.79 -9.96 -17.64
C ILE A 613 -17.18 -8.59 -17.93
N VAL A 614 -16.70 -8.39 -19.16
CA VAL A 614 -16.22 -7.09 -19.64
C VAL A 614 -16.88 -6.80 -20.97
N ASP A 615 -17.80 -5.85 -20.97
CA ASP A 615 -18.42 -5.29 -22.16
C ASP A 615 -17.68 -4.03 -22.56
N TYR A 616 -17.24 -3.91 -23.80
CA TYR A 616 -16.42 -2.78 -24.22
C TYR A 616 -16.91 -2.15 -25.54
N ASN A 617 -16.65 -0.85 -25.67
CA ASN A 617 -16.82 -0.04 -26.87
C ASN A 617 -15.56 0.84 -27.02
N VAL A 618 -14.54 0.32 -27.69
CA VAL A 618 -13.19 0.89 -27.76
C VAL A 618 -12.69 0.95 -29.20
N GLY A 619 -12.14 2.09 -29.62
CA GLY A 619 -11.80 2.39 -30.99
C GLY A 619 -10.88 1.39 -31.70
N ASN A 620 -9.89 0.87 -31.02
CA ASN A 620 -8.86 -0.02 -31.57
C ASN A 620 -9.00 -1.49 -31.11
N ALA A 621 -10.18 -1.88 -30.64
CA ALA A 621 -10.39 -3.24 -30.16
C ALA A 621 -10.28 -4.29 -31.26
N PRO A 622 -9.66 -5.46 -30.99
CA PRO A 622 -9.61 -6.56 -31.95
C PRO A 622 -11.02 -7.03 -32.36
N GLY A 623 -11.26 -7.18 -33.64
CA GLY A 623 -12.53 -7.68 -34.16
C GLY A 623 -13.66 -6.66 -34.29
N GLY A 624 -13.46 -5.41 -33.90
CA GLY A 624 -14.43 -4.32 -34.00
C GLY A 624 -14.57 -3.53 -32.70
N ARG A 625 -15.20 -2.36 -32.76
CA ARG A 625 -15.30 -1.42 -31.66
C ARG A 625 -16.06 -1.98 -30.46
N GLU A 626 -17.13 -2.74 -30.70
CA GLU A 626 -17.96 -3.28 -29.61
C GLU A 626 -17.72 -4.79 -29.44
N GLY A 627 -17.65 -5.22 -28.17
CA GLY A 627 -17.52 -6.63 -27.86
C GLY A 627 -17.79 -6.92 -26.38
N SER A 628 -17.84 -8.21 -26.07
CA SER A 628 -18.06 -8.75 -24.73
C SER A 628 -17.17 -9.95 -24.49
N VAL A 629 -16.57 -10.02 -23.31
CA VAL A 629 -15.76 -11.16 -22.86
C VAL A 629 -16.30 -11.64 -21.52
N THR A 630 -16.55 -12.94 -21.43
CA THR A 630 -16.94 -13.61 -20.17
C THR A 630 -15.90 -14.65 -19.80
N LYS A 631 -15.44 -14.62 -18.57
CA LYS A 631 -14.51 -15.59 -17.99
C LYS A 631 -15.10 -16.20 -16.75
N GLU A 632 -15.15 -17.53 -16.70
CA GLU A 632 -15.70 -18.28 -15.57
C GLU A 632 -14.65 -19.20 -14.97
N TYR A 633 -14.48 -19.12 -13.64
CA TYR A 633 -13.57 -19.97 -12.87
C TYR A 633 -14.33 -20.62 -11.72
N SER A 634 -14.30 -21.93 -11.63
CA SER A 634 -14.96 -22.71 -10.56
C SER A 634 -14.02 -23.79 -10.07
N ASN A 635 -13.50 -23.61 -8.86
CA ASN A 635 -12.47 -24.49 -8.32
C ASN A 635 -12.62 -24.74 -6.81
N ILE A 636 -12.01 -25.83 -6.35
CA ILE A 636 -11.77 -26.11 -4.95
C ILE A 636 -10.32 -25.72 -4.61
N TYR A 637 -10.16 -24.96 -3.55
CA TYR A 637 -8.89 -24.47 -3.04
C TYR A 637 -8.62 -25.11 -1.66
N PRO A 638 -7.84 -26.21 -1.63
CA PRO A 638 -7.47 -26.88 -0.39
C PRO A 638 -6.38 -26.09 0.35
N VAL A 639 -6.39 -26.23 1.68
CA VAL A 639 -5.35 -25.71 2.56
C VAL A 639 -5.01 -26.76 3.63
N PHE A 640 -3.73 -26.85 3.94
CA PHE A 640 -3.19 -27.68 5.00
C PHE A 640 -2.13 -26.89 5.76
N ASN A 641 -2.32 -26.70 7.06
CA ASN A 641 -1.35 -26.06 7.94
C ASN A 641 -1.08 -26.95 9.14
N VAL A 642 0.17 -27.03 9.56
CA VAL A 642 0.60 -27.70 10.78
C VAL A 642 1.49 -26.78 11.58
N LYS A 643 1.21 -26.64 12.86
CA LYS A 643 2.10 -26.00 13.82
C LYS A 643 2.55 -27.06 14.83
N TYR A 644 3.84 -27.15 15.05
CA TYR A 644 4.48 -27.96 16.08
C TYR A 644 5.16 -27.05 17.10
N ALA A 645 4.62 -26.97 18.34
CA ALA A 645 5.24 -26.26 19.45
C ALA A 645 6.32 -27.17 20.08
N LEU A 646 7.59 -26.99 19.64
CA LEU A 646 8.70 -27.76 20.21
C LEU A 646 8.81 -27.53 21.73
N ASN A 647 8.71 -26.28 22.13
CA ASN A 647 8.57 -25.81 23.51
C ASN A 647 7.83 -24.45 23.51
N GLU A 648 7.65 -23.81 24.65
CA GLU A 648 6.95 -22.52 24.78
C GLU A 648 7.54 -21.37 23.97
N LYS A 649 8.82 -21.46 23.61
CA LYS A 649 9.55 -20.42 22.85
C LYS A 649 9.81 -20.79 21.39
N ASN A 650 9.58 -22.04 20.95
CA ASN A 650 9.95 -22.48 19.63
C ASN A 650 8.78 -23.16 18.90
N ASN A 651 8.46 -22.66 17.71
CA ASN A 651 7.47 -23.23 16.82
C ASN A 651 8.08 -23.64 15.48
N PHE A 652 7.57 -24.72 14.92
CA PHE A 652 7.73 -25.10 13.51
C PHE A 652 6.37 -25.08 12.85
N ARG A 653 6.30 -24.52 11.63
CA ARG A 653 5.08 -24.47 10.83
C ARG A 653 5.34 -25.05 9.46
N ILE A 654 4.35 -25.76 8.93
CA ILE A 654 4.32 -26.23 7.54
C ILE A 654 2.96 -25.79 7.00
N ALA A 655 2.96 -25.17 5.82
CA ALA A 655 1.75 -24.76 5.14
C ALA A 655 1.78 -25.23 3.68
N ALA A 656 0.65 -25.68 3.15
CA ALA A 656 0.46 -26.00 1.75
C ALA A 656 -0.93 -25.55 1.30
N SER A 657 -1.03 -24.94 0.11
CA SER A 657 -2.31 -24.47 -0.42
C SER A 657 -2.32 -24.35 -1.94
N LYS A 658 -3.52 -24.38 -2.52
CA LYS A 658 -3.79 -23.94 -3.88
C LYS A 658 -4.55 -22.62 -3.82
N THR A 659 -4.21 -21.67 -4.70
CA THR A 659 -4.86 -20.35 -4.85
C THR A 659 -4.98 -20.00 -6.33
N ILE A 660 -5.62 -18.86 -6.64
CA ILE A 660 -5.79 -18.36 -8.00
C ILE A 660 -5.39 -16.88 -8.03
N THR A 661 -4.99 -16.38 -9.20
CA THR A 661 -4.89 -14.96 -9.52
C THR A 661 -5.78 -14.67 -10.70
N LEU A 662 -6.83 -13.88 -10.47
CA LEU A 662 -7.77 -13.45 -11.50
C LEU A 662 -7.17 -12.25 -12.26
N PRO A 663 -7.41 -12.14 -13.59
CA PRO A 663 -7.12 -10.92 -14.31
C PRO A 663 -8.10 -9.81 -13.91
N GLU A 664 -7.64 -8.57 -13.92
CA GLU A 664 -8.46 -7.38 -13.61
C GLU A 664 -9.17 -6.86 -14.87
N PHE A 665 -10.24 -6.09 -14.69
CA PHE A 665 -11.02 -5.53 -15.80
C PHE A 665 -10.16 -4.77 -16.81
N LYS A 666 -9.21 -3.96 -16.33
CA LYS A 666 -8.29 -3.21 -17.18
C LYS A 666 -7.32 -4.10 -17.96
N GLU A 667 -6.91 -5.23 -17.38
CA GLU A 667 -6.02 -6.17 -18.06
C GLU A 667 -6.72 -6.93 -19.18
N ILE A 668 -8.07 -7.02 -19.10
CA ILE A 668 -8.92 -7.67 -20.11
C ILE A 668 -9.42 -6.64 -21.15
N ALA A 669 -9.89 -5.46 -20.69
CA ALA A 669 -10.48 -4.45 -21.56
C ALA A 669 -9.45 -3.93 -22.59
N PRO A 670 -9.74 -3.98 -23.90
CA PRO A 670 -8.79 -3.60 -24.95
C PRO A 670 -8.61 -2.07 -25.10
N PHE A 671 -8.73 -1.34 -24.00
CA PHE A 671 -8.54 0.10 -23.93
C PHE A 671 -7.07 0.46 -23.76
N GLY A 672 -6.58 1.45 -24.51
CA GLY A 672 -5.22 1.97 -24.40
C GLY A 672 -5.12 3.17 -23.45
N TYR A 673 -4.54 2.97 -22.28
CA TYR A 673 -4.22 4.06 -21.35
C TYR A 673 -2.87 4.68 -21.69
N VAL A 674 -2.84 6.02 -21.87
CA VAL A 674 -1.63 6.79 -22.23
C VAL A 674 -1.09 7.51 -21.01
N SER A 675 0.13 7.15 -20.59
CA SER A 675 0.84 7.84 -19.50
C SER A 675 1.28 9.25 -19.92
N PRO A 676 1.68 10.15 -18.96
CA PRO A 676 2.26 11.45 -19.30
C PRO A 676 3.51 11.36 -20.20
N THR A 677 4.25 10.27 -20.11
CA THR A 677 5.45 9.98 -20.91
C THR A 677 5.15 9.33 -22.26
N ASN A 678 3.89 9.29 -22.68
CA ASN A 678 3.40 8.62 -23.90
C ASN A 678 3.58 7.10 -23.92
N GLN A 679 3.81 6.46 -22.78
CA GLN A 679 3.74 5.00 -22.71
C GLN A 679 2.29 4.54 -22.69
N VAL A 680 1.92 3.67 -23.61
CA VAL A 680 0.57 3.14 -23.74
C VAL A 680 0.52 1.73 -23.15
N VAL A 681 -0.50 1.45 -22.37
CA VAL A 681 -0.79 0.10 -21.83
C VAL A 681 -2.16 -0.32 -22.33
N VAL A 682 -2.26 -1.46 -22.99
CA VAL A 682 -3.49 -2.00 -23.58
C VAL A 682 -3.84 -3.33 -22.91
N GLY A 683 -5.11 -3.55 -22.58
CA GLY A 683 -5.59 -4.83 -22.06
C GLY A 683 -5.69 -5.91 -23.15
N ASN A 684 -5.79 -7.16 -22.72
CA ASN A 684 -5.83 -8.35 -23.59
C ASN A 684 -7.06 -9.21 -23.27
N ILE A 685 -7.97 -9.31 -24.20
CA ILE A 685 -9.24 -10.09 -24.07
C ILE A 685 -9.00 -11.59 -23.88
N ASP A 686 -7.85 -12.11 -24.32
CA ASP A 686 -7.51 -13.54 -24.27
C ASP A 686 -6.80 -13.94 -22.97
N LEU A 687 -6.59 -12.98 -22.04
CA LEU A 687 -5.87 -13.20 -20.80
C LEU A 687 -6.62 -14.18 -19.88
N GLU A 688 -5.90 -15.18 -19.36
CA GLU A 688 -6.43 -16.23 -18.48
C GLU A 688 -5.86 -16.13 -17.06
N ALA A 689 -6.61 -16.61 -16.07
CA ALA A 689 -6.19 -16.65 -14.68
C ALA A 689 -4.98 -17.57 -14.45
N SER A 690 -4.22 -17.30 -13.41
CA SER A 690 -3.09 -18.12 -12.97
C SER A 690 -3.48 -18.98 -11.76
N ASP A 691 -3.24 -20.29 -11.82
CA ASP A 691 -3.31 -21.19 -10.66
C ASP A 691 -1.97 -21.19 -9.92
N VAL A 692 -1.99 -21.08 -8.60
CA VAL A 692 -0.77 -21.06 -7.78
C VAL A 692 -0.80 -22.11 -6.69
N TYR A 693 0.28 -22.88 -6.58
CA TYR A 693 0.51 -23.87 -5.53
C TYR A 693 1.61 -23.36 -4.61
N ASN A 694 1.30 -23.26 -3.33
CA ASN A 694 2.17 -22.68 -2.31
C ASN A 694 2.60 -23.77 -1.32
N PHE A 695 3.88 -23.74 -0.92
CA PHE A 695 4.42 -24.58 0.13
C PHE A 695 5.41 -23.77 0.98
N ASP A 696 5.23 -23.80 2.31
CA ASP A 696 6.01 -23.01 3.28
C ASP A 696 6.46 -23.89 4.44
N VAL A 697 7.68 -23.63 4.93
CA VAL A 697 8.21 -24.17 6.19
C VAL A 697 8.81 -23.00 6.97
N LYS A 698 8.35 -22.78 8.20
CA LYS A 698 8.85 -21.70 9.07
C LYS A 698 9.25 -22.25 10.42
N TRP A 699 10.44 -21.84 10.89
CA TRP A 699 10.87 -21.95 12.26
C TRP A 699 10.80 -20.58 12.94
N GLU A 700 10.30 -20.54 14.18
CA GLU A 700 10.19 -19.34 14.99
C GLU A 700 10.75 -19.60 16.37
N LEU A 701 11.54 -18.66 16.88
CA LEU A 701 12.02 -18.59 18.25
C LEU A 701 11.55 -17.27 18.85
N PHE A 702 10.88 -17.33 19.98
CA PHE A 702 10.43 -16.21 20.80
C PHE A 702 11.26 -16.16 22.08
N PRO A 703 12.42 -15.46 22.11
CA PRO A 703 13.23 -15.35 23.30
C PRO A 703 12.45 -14.72 24.46
N SER A 704 11.63 -13.70 24.17
CA SER A 704 10.70 -13.02 25.05
C SER A 704 9.36 -12.75 24.35
N ASN A 705 8.45 -12.03 25.01
CA ASN A 705 7.15 -11.64 24.41
C ASN A 705 7.26 -10.46 23.42
N LYS A 706 8.45 -9.87 23.28
CA LYS A 706 8.73 -8.76 22.38
C LYS A 706 9.74 -9.15 21.30
N GLU A 707 10.38 -10.28 21.43
CA GLU A 707 11.47 -10.70 20.57
C GLU A 707 11.07 -11.88 19.69
N LEU A 708 11.51 -11.84 18.44
CA LEU A 708 11.30 -12.89 17.46
C LEU A 708 12.57 -13.09 16.64
N ILE A 709 12.94 -14.36 16.46
CA ILE A 709 13.89 -14.78 15.42
C ILE A 709 13.17 -15.83 14.59
N SER A 710 13.14 -15.67 13.27
CA SER A 710 12.51 -16.64 12.40
C SER A 710 13.29 -16.92 11.13
N ALA A 711 13.10 -18.12 10.61
CA ALA A 711 13.60 -18.55 9.30
C ALA A 711 12.47 -19.25 8.55
N THR A 712 12.21 -18.80 7.31
CA THR A 712 11.14 -19.34 6.46
C THR A 712 11.74 -19.77 5.12
N GLY A 713 11.49 -21.02 4.71
CA GLY A 713 11.68 -21.48 3.34
C GLY A 713 10.31 -21.54 2.66
N PHE A 714 10.20 -21.03 1.44
CA PHE A 714 8.96 -21.08 0.68
C PHE A 714 9.18 -21.48 -0.77
N TYR A 715 8.16 -22.12 -1.36
CA TYR A 715 8.12 -22.50 -2.77
C TYR A 715 6.74 -22.17 -3.35
N LYS A 716 6.74 -21.58 -4.55
CA LYS A 716 5.54 -21.30 -5.32
C LYS A 716 5.68 -21.83 -6.73
N HIS A 717 4.66 -22.53 -7.19
CA HIS A 717 4.52 -22.96 -8.58
C HIS A 717 3.29 -22.30 -9.19
N ILE A 718 3.50 -21.48 -10.22
CA ILE A 718 2.48 -20.67 -10.87
C ILE A 718 2.26 -21.25 -12.26
N LYS A 719 1.03 -21.65 -12.55
CA LYS A 719 0.60 -22.04 -13.90
C LYS A 719 0.01 -20.82 -14.61
N ASN A 720 0.30 -20.65 -15.88
CA ASN A 720 -0.13 -19.52 -16.69
C ASN A 720 0.18 -18.16 -16.03
N PRO A 721 1.43 -17.83 -15.66
CA PRO A 721 1.72 -16.55 -15.09
C PRO A 721 1.35 -15.41 -16.04
N ILE A 722 0.71 -14.39 -15.49
CA ILE A 722 0.38 -13.14 -16.20
C ILE A 722 1.59 -12.21 -16.07
N ASN A 723 2.09 -11.71 -17.19
CA ASN A 723 3.19 -10.76 -17.23
C ASN A 723 2.82 -9.52 -18.03
N LYS A 724 3.35 -8.36 -17.62
CA LYS A 724 3.39 -7.16 -18.43
C LYS A 724 4.53 -7.30 -19.45
N THR A 725 4.22 -7.14 -20.72
CA THR A 725 5.15 -7.31 -21.82
C THR A 725 5.19 -6.06 -22.71
N LEU A 726 6.28 -5.88 -23.45
CA LEU A 726 6.29 -4.99 -24.60
C LEU A 726 5.55 -5.69 -25.75
N ASP A 727 4.64 -4.97 -26.42
CA ASP A 727 3.95 -5.47 -27.59
C ASP A 727 4.94 -5.63 -28.77
N ARG A 728 4.60 -6.56 -29.66
CA ARG A 728 5.39 -6.83 -30.88
C ARG A 728 5.27 -5.75 -31.94
N GLY A 729 4.21 -4.95 -31.90
CA GLY A 729 3.90 -3.93 -32.87
C GLY A 729 4.93 -2.83 -32.99
N SER A 730 4.78 -1.98 -33.99
CA SER A 730 5.61 -0.79 -34.16
C SER A 730 5.32 0.32 -33.16
N SER A 731 4.28 0.15 -32.36
CA SER A 731 3.76 1.17 -31.44
C SER A 731 4.49 1.27 -30.12
N GLY A 732 5.35 0.29 -29.73
CA GLY A 732 6.03 0.29 -28.44
C GLY A 732 5.12 0.22 -27.23
N TYR A 733 3.90 -0.33 -27.39
CA TYR A 733 2.90 -0.45 -26.33
C TYR A 733 3.27 -1.54 -25.34
N PHE A 734 2.70 -1.46 -24.15
CA PHE A 734 2.69 -2.53 -23.17
C PHE A 734 1.34 -3.23 -23.17
N THR A 735 1.36 -4.54 -22.95
CA THR A 735 0.15 -5.35 -22.79
C THR A 735 0.34 -6.38 -21.69
N PHE A 736 -0.69 -7.16 -21.38
CA PHE A 736 -0.67 -8.25 -20.42
C PHE A 736 -0.85 -9.58 -21.14
N GLU A 737 -0.01 -10.56 -20.84
CA GLU A 737 -0.04 -11.85 -21.52
C GLU A 737 0.34 -13.00 -20.59
N ASN A 738 -0.23 -14.18 -20.86
CA ASN A 738 0.23 -15.44 -20.29
C ASN A 738 1.44 -15.95 -21.10
N THR A 739 2.62 -15.41 -20.85
CA THR A 739 3.84 -15.64 -21.65
C THR A 739 4.48 -17.01 -21.43
N SER A 740 4.02 -17.74 -20.41
CA SER A 740 4.63 -18.98 -19.91
C SER A 740 3.55 -19.96 -19.49
N ASP A 741 3.85 -21.28 -19.58
CA ASP A 741 2.97 -22.31 -19.02
C ASP A 741 3.20 -22.46 -17.51
N LYS A 742 4.41 -22.15 -17.03
CA LYS A 742 4.77 -22.26 -15.62
C LYS A 742 5.82 -21.23 -15.22
N ALA A 743 5.74 -20.82 -13.97
CA ALA A 743 6.80 -20.10 -13.28
C ALA A 743 7.02 -20.72 -11.90
N GLU A 744 8.24 -20.62 -11.40
CA GLU A 744 8.64 -21.15 -10.11
C GLU A 744 9.36 -20.07 -9.30
N VAL A 745 9.04 -19.97 -8.03
CA VAL A 745 9.71 -19.09 -7.06
C VAL A 745 10.08 -19.91 -5.85
N PHE A 746 11.35 -19.94 -5.52
CA PHE A 746 11.87 -20.49 -4.28
C PHE A 746 12.52 -19.37 -3.46
N GLY A 747 12.36 -19.36 -2.14
CA GLY A 747 12.96 -18.30 -1.32
C GLY A 747 13.26 -18.73 0.10
N LEU A 748 14.16 -17.95 0.71
CA LEU A 748 14.53 -18.01 2.12
C LEU A 748 14.32 -16.64 2.75
N GLU A 749 13.58 -16.58 3.85
CA GLU A 749 13.38 -15.37 4.66
C GLU A 749 14.03 -15.58 6.03
N LEU A 750 14.75 -14.55 6.50
CA LEU A 750 15.30 -14.48 7.86
C LEU A 750 14.77 -13.21 8.52
N GLU A 751 14.33 -13.31 9.76
CA GLU A 751 13.82 -12.20 10.54
C GLU A 751 14.38 -12.24 11.95
N ALA A 752 14.72 -11.07 12.48
CA ALA A 752 15.12 -10.90 13.87
C ALA A 752 14.61 -9.55 14.40
N ASN A 753 13.80 -9.59 15.44
CA ASN A 753 13.42 -8.42 16.25
C ASN A 753 13.92 -8.69 17.66
N MET A 754 14.85 -7.86 18.15
CA MET A 754 15.57 -8.13 19.39
C MET A 754 15.84 -6.84 20.18
N ASP A 755 15.69 -6.92 21.47
CA ASP A 755 16.14 -5.90 22.41
C ASP A 755 17.65 -6.06 22.63
N ILE A 756 18.48 -5.16 22.06
CA ILE A 756 19.94 -5.15 22.30
C ILE A 756 20.24 -4.67 23.70
N ILE A 757 19.50 -3.66 24.14
CA ILE A 757 19.56 -3.08 25.47
C ILE A 757 18.13 -2.88 25.96
N ALA A 758 17.78 -3.54 27.07
CA ALA A 758 16.51 -3.36 27.74
C ALA A 758 16.80 -2.92 29.18
N SER A 759 16.52 -1.67 29.50
CA SER A 759 16.67 -1.11 30.84
C SER A 759 15.32 -1.05 31.54
N THR A 760 15.29 -1.48 32.79
CA THR A 760 14.13 -1.32 33.69
C THR A 760 14.24 -0.07 34.58
N ASP A 761 15.36 0.67 34.49
CA ASP A 761 15.59 1.87 35.25
C ASP A 761 14.81 3.05 34.72
N ASP A 762 14.21 3.87 35.58
CA ASP A 762 13.46 5.09 35.24
C ASP A 762 14.26 6.13 34.45
N ASN A 763 15.60 6.10 34.54
CA ASN A 763 16.52 6.93 33.78
C ASN A 763 17.30 6.11 32.72
N GLY A 764 16.87 4.90 32.46
CA GLY A 764 17.48 3.99 31.51
C GLY A 764 17.15 4.32 30.06
N TYR A 765 17.67 3.51 29.17
CA TYR A 765 17.36 3.56 27.74
C TYR A 765 17.24 2.15 27.18
N ASN A 766 16.49 2.02 26.13
CA ASN A 766 16.31 0.79 25.38
C ASN A 766 16.86 0.99 23.96
N LEU A 767 17.39 -0.08 23.41
CA LEU A 767 17.88 -0.13 22.04
C LEU A 767 17.37 -1.41 21.40
N ASP A 768 16.42 -1.26 20.47
CA ASP A 768 15.77 -2.36 19.76
C ASP A 768 16.33 -2.44 18.35
N PHE A 769 16.56 -3.63 17.87
CA PHE A 769 17.06 -3.92 16.53
C PHE A 769 16.06 -4.79 15.77
N GLY A 770 15.60 -4.29 14.63
CA GLY A 770 14.80 -5.04 13.67
C GLY A 770 15.60 -5.34 12.42
N PHE A 771 15.54 -6.58 11.96
CA PHE A 771 16.21 -7.00 10.73
C PHE A 771 15.35 -8.03 10.00
N ASN A 772 15.21 -7.88 8.69
CA ASN A 772 14.75 -8.96 7.84
C ASN A 772 15.52 -9.01 6.53
N PHE A 773 15.72 -10.23 6.04
CA PHE A 773 16.42 -10.52 4.82
C PHE A 773 15.67 -11.60 4.05
N THR A 774 15.44 -11.36 2.75
CA THR A 774 14.83 -12.34 1.85
C THR A 774 15.76 -12.55 0.65
N LYS A 775 16.07 -13.81 0.33
CA LYS A 775 16.68 -14.22 -0.94
C LYS A 775 15.66 -15.02 -1.72
N MET A 776 15.49 -14.68 -2.99
CA MET A 776 14.63 -15.41 -3.92
C MET A 776 15.40 -15.91 -5.14
N TRP A 777 14.97 -17.04 -5.65
CA TRP A 777 15.33 -17.59 -6.95
C TRP A 777 14.03 -17.80 -7.70
N HIS A 778 13.93 -17.25 -8.88
CA HIS A 778 12.70 -17.30 -9.67
C HIS A 778 13.02 -17.48 -11.15
N ASN A 779 12.18 -18.27 -11.83
CA ASN A 779 12.31 -18.58 -13.24
C ASN A 779 10.96 -18.88 -13.87
N GLN A 780 10.81 -18.56 -15.14
CA GLN A 780 9.70 -18.95 -15.99
C GLN A 780 10.19 -19.30 -17.40
N ASP A 781 9.56 -20.32 -18.02
CA ASP A 781 9.82 -20.69 -19.40
C ASP A 781 9.02 -19.77 -20.34
N LEU A 782 9.63 -19.18 -21.34
CA LEU A 782 8.90 -18.42 -22.36
C LEU A 782 8.36 -19.40 -23.41
N LYS A 783 7.05 -19.41 -23.60
CA LYS A 783 6.39 -20.39 -24.46
C LYS A 783 6.40 -20.02 -25.95
N THR A 784 6.37 -21.04 -26.79
CA THR A 784 6.08 -20.94 -28.22
C THR A 784 4.82 -21.75 -28.54
N ILE A 785 3.86 -21.12 -29.17
CA ILE A 785 2.57 -21.71 -29.58
C ILE A 785 2.69 -22.13 -31.04
N TYR A 786 2.31 -23.36 -31.35
CA TYR A 786 2.37 -23.93 -32.69
C TYR A 786 0.98 -24.12 -33.27
N ASN A 787 0.84 -23.88 -34.58
CA ASN A 787 -0.31 -24.26 -35.37
C ASN A 787 -0.42 -25.78 -35.52
N GLN A 788 -1.55 -26.28 -36.00
CA GLN A 788 -1.75 -27.73 -36.26
C GLN A 788 -0.78 -28.30 -37.29
N ASP A 789 -0.26 -27.49 -38.21
CA ASP A 789 0.72 -27.84 -39.22
C ASP A 789 2.17 -27.83 -38.73
N GLY A 790 2.40 -27.49 -37.44
CA GLY A 790 3.71 -27.39 -36.83
C GLY A 790 4.43 -26.06 -37.06
N SER A 791 3.82 -25.10 -37.78
CA SER A 791 4.35 -23.75 -37.88
C SER A 791 4.12 -22.98 -36.56
N ILE A 792 4.95 -21.97 -36.29
CA ILE A 792 4.80 -21.13 -35.08
C ILE A 792 3.61 -20.20 -35.27
N ALA A 793 2.60 -20.31 -34.40
CA ALA A 793 1.47 -19.40 -34.32
C ALA A 793 1.88 -18.13 -33.57
N ASN A 794 2.51 -18.28 -32.42
CA ASN A 794 3.00 -17.20 -31.58
C ASN A 794 4.23 -17.66 -30.76
N THR A 795 5.11 -16.73 -30.40
CA THR A 795 6.23 -17.02 -29.51
C THR A 795 6.52 -15.84 -28.60
N TYR A 796 6.88 -16.12 -27.35
CA TYR A 796 7.30 -15.13 -26.36
C TYR A 796 8.81 -15.12 -26.17
N THR A 797 9.56 -15.98 -26.85
CA THR A 797 11.04 -16.01 -26.82
C THR A 797 11.60 -14.82 -27.59
N TYR A 798 12.57 -14.14 -27.00
CA TYR A 798 13.29 -13.03 -27.62
C TYR A 798 14.78 -13.10 -27.29
N ASN A 799 15.61 -12.55 -28.15
CA ASN A 799 17.08 -12.54 -27.99
C ASN A 799 17.67 -13.92 -27.64
N GLY A 800 17.07 -15.01 -28.15
CA GLY A 800 17.49 -16.38 -27.84
C GLY A 800 17.22 -16.83 -26.42
N LYS A 801 16.45 -16.06 -25.62
CA LYS A 801 16.03 -16.41 -24.24
C LYS A 801 14.75 -17.25 -24.31
N ASP A 802 14.80 -18.45 -23.81
CA ASP A 802 13.66 -19.36 -23.60
C ASP A 802 13.26 -19.46 -22.12
N GLU A 803 14.11 -18.95 -21.22
CA GLU A 803 13.86 -18.83 -19.79
C GLU A 803 14.21 -17.41 -19.30
N ILE A 804 13.43 -16.90 -18.34
CA ILE A 804 13.66 -15.58 -17.72
C ILE A 804 13.15 -15.56 -16.29
N GLY A 805 13.60 -14.57 -15.48
CA GLY A 805 13.05 -14.29 -14.16
C GLY A 805 11.60 -13.81 -14.22
N LEU A 806 10.94 -13.80 -13.07
CA LEU A 806 9.56 -13.33 -12.93
C LEU A 806 9.49 -11.81 -12.90
N GLU A 807 8.48 -11.23 -13.57
CA GLU A 807 8.18 -9.80 -13.48
C GLU A 807 7.93 -9.36 -12.03
N GLY A 808 8.54 -8.25 -11.62
CA GLY A 808 8.38 -7.66 -10.30
C GLY A 808 9.20 -8.32 -9.17
N ALA A 809 9.75 -9.51 -9.39
CA ALA A 809 10.50 -10.23 -8.38
C ALA A 809 11.94 -9.70 -8.24
N SER A 810 12.32 -9.34 -7.00
CA SER A 810 13.69 -8.97 -6.65
C SER A 810 14.42 -10.17 -6.05
N ASP A 811 15.66 -10.39 -6.42
CA ASP A 811 16.51 -11.46 -5.88
C ASP A 811 16.77 -11.30 -4.38
N TYR A 812 16.96 -10.06 -3.92
CA TYR A 812 17.28 -9.74 -2.52
C TYR A 812 16.41 -8.60 -2.02
N ILE A 813 15.89 -8.75 -0.79
CA ILE A 813 15.23 -7.69 -0.04
C ILE A 813 15.87 -7.65 1.35
N VAL A 814 16.26 -6.46 1.81
CA VAL A 814 16.87 -6.24 3.12
C VAL A 814 16.18 -5.06 3.79
N ASN A 815 15.69 -5.26 4.99
CA ASN A 815 15.21 -4.19 5.85
C ASN A 815 15.98 -4.24 7.19
N ALA A 816 16.39 -3.08 7.69
CA ALA A 816 17.01 -2.96 8.99
C ALA A 816 16.51 -1.72 9.70
N SER A 817 16.31 -1.81 11.01
CA SER A 817 15.91 -0.67 11.83
C SER A 817 16.63 -0.72 13.17
N LEU A 818 16.94 0.46 13.69
CA LEU A 818 17.47 0.65 15.03
C LEU A 818 16.59 1.69 15.71
N ASN A 819 16.01 1.30 16.84
CA ASN A 819 15.13 2.15 17.63
C ASN A 819 15.75 2.37 19.01
N PHE A 820 16.03 3.61 19.34
CA PHE A 820 16.50 4.06 20.65
C PHE A 820 15.35 4.74 21.38
N SER A 821 15.07 4.33 22.61
CA SER A 821 14.07 4.98 23.45
C SER A 821 14.59 5.16 24.88
N THR A 822 14.13 6.22 25.54
CA THR A 822 14.47 6.49 26.94
C THR A 822 13.27 6.17 27.83
N ASN A 823 13.57 5.70 29.05
CA ASN A 823 12.56 5.49 30.10
C ASN A 823 12.36 6.76 30.97
N TRP A 824 12.85 7.92 30.50
CA TRP A 824 12.74 9.19 31.21
C TRP A 824 11.28 9.59 31.38
N GLU A 825 11.01 10.41 32.40
CA GLU A 825 9.69 11.02 32.60
C GLU A 825 9.12 11.66 31.31
N ARG A 826 10.00 12.20 30.46
CA ARG A 826 9.71 12.73 29.13
C ARG A 826 10.41 11.86 28.10
N THR A 827 9.67 10.95 27.52
CA THR A 827 10.21 9.93 26.61
C THR A 827 10.83 10.58 25.36
N PHE A 828 12.07 10.20 25.06
CA PHE A 828 12.71 10.49 23.78
C PHE A 828 12.81 9.19 22.96
N ASN A 829 12.41 9.24 21.70
CA ASN A 829 12.56 8.15 20.75
C ASN A 829 13.34 8.63 19.52
N ALA A 830 14.28 7.81 19.06
CA ALA A 830 15.00 8.02 17.82
C ALA A 830 15.01 6.71 17.03
N ASN A 831 14.56 6.76 15.81
CA ASN A 831 14.57 5.60 14.90
C ASN A 831 15.36 5.92 13.65
N ILE A 832 16.17 4.95 13.19
CA ILE A 832 16.79 4.94 11.87
C ILE A 832 16.38 3.63 11.22
N SER A 833 15.85 3.70 9.99
CA SER A 833 15.46 2.51 9.24
C SER A 833 15.93 2.58 7.80
N GLY A 834 16.46 1.47 7.30
CA GLY A 834 16.92 1.28 5.93
C GLY A 834 16.17 0.16 5.23
N ASN A 835 15.95 0.33 3.94
CA ASN A 835 15.35 -0.67 3.06
C ASN A 835 16.20 -0.76 1.79
N TYR A 836 16.41 -1.97 1.28
CA TYR A 836 17.04 -2.23 -0.01
C TYR A 836 16.31 -3.38 -0.71
N ALA A 837 15.99 -3.19 -2.00
CA ALA A 837 15.56 -4.25 -2.90
C ALA A 837 16.51 -4.28 -4.11
N SER A 838 16.89 -5.48 -4.56
CA SER A 838 17.75 -5.63 -5.74
C SER A 838 17.00 -5.35 -7.04
N ASP A 839 17.71 -5.42 -8.17
CA ASP A 839 17.12 -5.29 -9.51
C ASP A 839 15.92 -6.23 -9.67
N LYS A 840 14.92 -5.78 -10.46
CA LYS A 840 13.75 -6.56 -10.85
C LYS A 840 13.32 -6.25 -12.28
N ILE A 841 12.67 -7.21 -12.93
CA ILE A 841 12.06 -7.00 -14.24
C ILE A 841 10.83 -6.11 -14.09
N TYR A 842 10.80 -5.00 -14.81
CA TYR A 842 9.65 -4.08 -14.87
C TYR A 842 8.64 -4.49 -15.95
N ALA A 843 9.12 -4.98 -17.08
CA ALA A 843 8.31 -5.55 -18.16
C ALA A 843 9.17 -6.53 -18.96
N LEU A 844 8.55 -7.60 -19.44
CA LEU A 844 9.24 -8.55 -20.33
C LEU A 844 9.47 -7.93 -21.70
N GLY A 845 10.45 -8.44 -22.41
CA GLY A 845 10.70 -8.11 -23.79
C GLY A 845 9.64 -8.68 -24.74
N SER A 846 9.81 -8.43 -26.02
CA SER A 846 8.95 -8.99 -27.06
C SER A 846 9.76 -9.67 -28.17
N ALA A 847 9.20 -10.73 -28.72
CA ALA A 847 9.74 -11.45 -29.86
C ALA A 847 9.76 -10.59 -31.12
N PRO A 848 10.61 -10.88 -32.12
CA PRO A 848 10.59 -10.20 -33.40
C PRO A 848 9.29 -10.51 -34.18
N ASP A 849 8.81 -9.56 -34.96
CA ASP A 849 7.61 -9.73 -35.81
C ASP A 849 7.78 -10.82 -36.86
N SER A 850 8.97 -10.96 -37.43
CA SER A 850 9.29 -12.02 -38.37
C SER A 850 10.03 -13.15 -37.67
N GLN A 851 9.56 -14.37 -37.88
CA GLN A 851 10.08 -15.58 -37.26
C GLN A 851 11.44 -16.06 -37.84
N THR A 852 12.16 -15.20 -38.54
CA THR A 852 13.51 -15.51 -39.00
C THR A 852 14.47 -15.41 -37.80
N VAL A 853 15.14 -16.50 -37.51
CA VAL A 853 16.08 -16.69 -36.36
C VAL A 853 17.23 -15.63 -36.28
N THR A 854 17.37 -14.80 -37.29
CA THR A 854 18.42 -13.78 -37.42
C THR A 854 17.89 -12.35 -37.26
N SER A 855 16.60 -12.17 -36.95
CA SER A 855 16.04 -10.82 -36.78
C SER A 855 16.54 -10.17 -35.47
N THR A 856 17.11 -8.96 -35.58
CA THR A 856 17.49 -8.10 -34.44
C THR A 856 16.36 -7.16 -34.04
N LEU A 857 15.17 -7.30 -34.60
CA LEU A 857 13.99 -6.45 -34.36
C LEU A 857 13.13 -7.01 -33.24
N TYR A 858 13.72 -7.28 -32.09
CA TYR A 858 13.07 -7.67 -30.84
C TYR A 858 13.23 -6.56 -29.79
N ASN A 859 12.54 -6.66 -28.67
CA ASN A 859 12.80 -5.86 -27.50
C ASN A 859 13.30 -6.76 -26.36
N ASN A 860 14.36 -6.33 -25.66
CA ASN A 860 14.76 -6.93 -24.40
C ASN A 860 13.85 -6.45 -23.26
N GLU A 861 13.89 -7.15 -22.13
CA GLU A 861 13.22 -6.76 -20.89
C GLU A 861 13.73 -5.41 -20.37
N ILE A 862 12.84 -4.68 -19.68
CA ILE A 862 13.18 -3.47 -18.96
C ILE A 862 13.45 -3.85 -17.50
N ILE A 863 14.63 -3.47 -16.99
CA ILE A 863 15.07 -3.76 -15.63
C ILE A 863 14.99 -2.50 -14.77
N GLU A 864 14.24 -2.55 -13.68
CA GLU A 864 14.29 -1.55 -12.61
C GLU A 864 15.46 -1.86 -11.69
N LYS A 865 16.42 -0.95 -11.58
CA LYS A 865 17.63 -1.13 -10.79
C LYS A 865 17.35 -0.99 -9.30
N GLY A 866 18.00 -1.85 -8.52
CA GLY A 866 17.90 -1.83 -7.07
C GLY A 866 18.50 -0.56 -6.46
N PHE A 867 17.89 -0.08 -5.38
CA PHE A 867 18.37 1.09 -4.63
C PHE A 867 18.05 0.94 -3.13
N ALA A 868 18.75 1.75 -2.33
CA ALA A 868 18.55 1.80 -0.89
C ALA A 868 17.84 3.09 -0.47
N VAL A 869 16.93 2.99 0.48
CA VAL A 869 16.26 4.12 1.13
C VAL A 869 16.64 4.14 2.61
N LEU A 870 16.94 5.32 3.16
CA LEU A 870 17.23 5.53 4.58
C LEU A 870 16.28 6.60 5.13
N ASN A 871 15.64 6.28 6.25
CA ASN A 871 14.73 7.17 6.97
C ASN A 871 15.21 7.38 8.41
N ALA A 872 14.97 8.56 8.97
CA ALA A 872 15.22 8.86 10.37
C ALA A 872 14.03 9.62 10.97
N THR A 873 13.67 9.27 12.20
CA THR A 873 12.64 9.96 12.96
C THR A 873 13.09 10.20 14.40
N LEU A 874 12.73 11.36 14.92
CA LEU A 874 12.95 11.75 16.31
C LEU A 874 11.61 12.16 16.90
N SER A 875 11.33 11.74 18.11
CA SER A 875 10.12 12.09 18.84
C SER A 875 10.49 12.44 20.29
N GLN A 876 9.98 13.57 20.77
CA GLN A 876 10.21 14.05 22.13
C GLN A 876 8.90 14.44 22.78
N GLU A 877 8.59 13.84 23.90
CA GLU A 877 7.53 14.30 24.79
C GLU A 877 7.99 15.57 25.52
N LEU A 878 7.25 16.67 25.34
CA LEU A 878 7.49 17.92 26.05
C LEU A 878 6.66 18.01 27.33
N SER A 879 5.47 17.43 27.31
CA SER A 879 4.57 17.29 28.44
C SER A 879 3.68 16.07 28.22
N ASP A 880 2.89 15.67 29.22
CA ASP A 880 1.94 14.56 29.10
C ASP A 880 0.98 14.72 27.91
N ASN A 881 0.78 15.97 27.52
CA ASN A 881 -0.17 16.35 26.47
C ASN A 881 0.50 16.75 25.14
N ILE A 882 1.81 17.00 25.10
CA ILE A 882 2.48 17.56 23.92
C ILE A 882 3.67 16.71 23.52
N ASN A 883 3.67 16.24 22.28
CA ASN A 883 4.76 15.54 21.66
C ASN A 883 5.20 16.25 20.38
N ILE A 884 6.51 16.38 20.16
CA ILE A 884 7.12 16.92 18.92
C ILE A 884 7.78 15.80 18.17
N ASN A 885 7.57 15.76 16.85
CA ASN A 885 8.16 14.77 15.96
C ASN A 885 8.91 15.47 14.83
N PHE A 886 10.14 15.04 14.62
CA PHE A 886 10.95 15.40 13.45
C PHE A 886 11.14 14.17 12.56
N LYS A 887 11.00 14.32 11.24
CA LYS A 887 11.17 13.24 10.27
C LYS A 887 12.05 13.70 9.12
N ALA A 888 12.96 12.83 8.70
CA ALA A 888 13.73 12.94 7.48
C ALA A 888 13.57 11.62 6.70
N LEU A 889 12.88 11.65 5.57
CA LEU A 889 12.58 10.50 4.74
C LEU A 889 13.41 10.54 3.45
N ASN A 890 13.84 9.39 2.98
CA ASN A 890 14.67 9.23 1.79
C ASN A 890 15.98 10.05 1.85
N ILE A 891 16.72 9.91 2.96
CA ILE A 891 17.95 10.68 3.24
C ILE A 891 19.04 10.44 2.18
N LEU A 892 19.14 9.19 1.67
CA LEU A 892 20.13 8.82 0.66
C LEU A 892 19.82 9.42 -0.71
N ASN A 893 18.57 9.76 -0.98
CA ASN A 893 18.10 10.31 -2.24
C ASN A 893 18.70 9.59 -3.47
N PRO A 894 18.51 8.26 -3.60
CA PRO A 894 19.12 7.45 -4.65
C PRO A 894 18.59 7.88 -6.02
N ASN A 895 19.38 7.61 -7.05
CA ASN A 895 18.94 7.72 -8.42
C ASN A 895 18.12 6.47 -8.78
N ILE A 896 16.81 6.64 -8.97
CA ILE A 896 15.90 5.60 -9.43
C ILE A 896 16.11 5.42 -10.91
N LYS A 897 16.47 4.19 -11.32
CA LYS A 897 16.86 3.88 -12.70
C LYS A 897 16.08 2.70 -13.25
N ARG A 898 15.70 2.80 -14.54
CA ARG A 898 15.33 1.67 -15.38
C ARG A 898 16.27 1.59 -16.56
N THR A 899 16.64 0.38 -16.95
CA THR A 899 17.54 0.13 -18.06
C THR A 899 16.99 -0.97 -18.97
N GLN A 900 17.39 -0.91 -20.24
CA GLN A 900 17.07 -1.92 -21.23
C GLN A 900 18.33 -2.19 -22.05
N ASP A 901 18.64 -3.45 -22.33
CA ASP A 901 19.69 -3.79 -23.27
C ASP A 901 19.16 -3.64 -24.70
N VAL A 902 19.87 -2.86 -25.51
CA VAL A 902 19.49 -2.49 -26.87
C VAL A 902 20.58 -2.94 -27.84
N TYR A 903 20.19 -3.72 -28.85
CA TYR A 903 21.08 -4.13 -29.92
C TYR A 903 21.07 -3.11 -31.04
N THR A 904 22.11 -2.28 -31.14
CA THR A 904 22.19 -1.25 -32.17
C THR A 904 22.56 -1.89 -33.51
N SER A 905 21.65 -1.92 -34.47
CA SER A 905 21.86 -2.52 -35.80
C SER A 905 22.99 -1.87 -36.59
N SER A 906 23.27 -0.58 -36.37
CA SER A 906 24.34 0.17 -37.02
C SER A 906 25.73 -0.23 -36.55
N THR A 907 25.89 -0.67 -35.30
CA THR A 907 27.18 -1.07 -34.71
C THR A 907 27.32 -2.57 -34.51
N GLY A 908 26.22 -3.34 -34.51
CA GLY A 908 26.17 -4.74 -34.17
C GLY A 908 26.55 -5.05 -32.71
N VAL A 909 26.43 -4.05 -31.84
CA VAL A 909 26.82 -4.13 -30.43
C VAL A 909 25.58 -3.97 -29.55
N GLU A 910 25.42 -4.86 -28.58
CA GLU A 910 24.45 -4.72 -27.52
C GLU A 910 24.99 -3.75 -26.46
N SER A 911 24.15 -2.82 -26.00
CA SER A 911 24.50 -1.83 -24.99
C SER A 911 23.35 -1.60 -24.02
N THR A 912 23.65 -1.43 -22.73
CA THR A 912 22.65 -1.09 -21.72
C THR A 912 22.29 0.39 -21.79
N GLN A 913 21.05 0.68 -22.14
CA GLN A 913 20.51 2.04 -22.23
C GLN A 913 19.64 2.35 -21.00
N VAL A 914 19.60 3.64 -20.62
CA VAL A 914 18.77 4.14 -19.52
C VAL A 914 17.40 4.52 -20.10
N THR A 915 16.35 3.76 -19.76
CA THR A 915 14.97 4.08 -20.18
C THR A 915 14.33 5.13 -19.26
N ARG A 916 14.70 5.16 -17.98
CA ARG A 916 14.24 6.15 -17.01
C ARG A 916 15.31 6.38 -15.93
N SER A 917 15.47 7.64 -15.52
CA SER A 917 16.37 8.00 -14.41
C SER A 917 15.92 9.29 -13.75
N TYR A 918 15.74 9.31 -12.41
CA TYR A 918 15.35 10.51 -11.66
C TYR A 918 15.64 10.35 -10.17
N LYS A 919 15.51 11.45 -9.39
CA LYS A 919 15.61 11.47 -7.94
C LYS A 919 14.38 12.10 -7.31
N ASN A 920 13.86 11.49 -6.23
CA ASN A 920 12.66 11.97 -5.53
C ASN A 920 12.91 13.09 -4.51
N GLY A 921 14.18 13.34 -4.13
CA GLY A 921 14.51 14.29 -3.06
C GLY A 921 14.33 13.69 -1.66
N THR A 922 14.76 14.46 -0.66
CA THR A 922 14.60 14.14 0.77
C THR A 922 13.43 14.95 1.31
N THR A 923 12.49 14.29 2.03
CA THR A 923 11.38 14.99 2.69
C THR A 923 11.72 15.23 4.16
N ILE A 924 11.67 16.49 4.60
CA ILE A 924 11.93 16.91 5.98
C ILE A 924 10.64 17.51 6.56
N SER A 925 10.24 17.09 7.74
CA SER A 925 9.03 17.59 8.39
C SER A 925 9.15 17.68 9.90
N LEU A 926 8.40 18.64 10.48
CA LEU A 926 8.24 18.85 11.91
C LEU A 926 6.76 18.81 12.24
N GLY A 927 6.40 18.06 13.27
CA GLY A 927 5.03 17.90 13.71
C GLY A 927 4.87 18.09 15.22
N ILE A 928 3.68 18.53 15.62
CA ILE A 928 3.26 18.64 17.02
C ILE A 928 1.96 17.86 17.17
N ASN A 929 1.90 17.00 18.19
CA ASN A 929 0.69 16.31 18.60
C ASN A 929 0.29 16.78 20.00
N ILE A 930 -0.99 17.09 20.17
CA ILE A 930 -1.57 17.57 21.42
C ILE A 930 -2.70 16.60 21.80
N ASN A 931 -2.63 16.05 23.00
CA ASN A 931 -3.64 15.20 23.61
C ASN A 931 -4.39 16.04 24.66
N PHE A 932 -5.73 15.90 24.75
CA PHE A 932 -6.56 16.64 25.70
C PHE A 932 -7.24 15.67 26.67
#